data_3caf50912c678856ee2fb9615e80d74e
#
_entry.id   3caf50912c678856ee2fb9615e80d74e
#
_cell.length_a   1.000
_cell.length_b   1.000
_cell.length_c   1.000
_cell.angle_alpha   90.00
_cell.angle_beta   90.00
_cell.angle_gamma   90.00
#
_symmetry.space_group_name_H-M   'P 1'
#
loop_
_entity.id
_entity.type
_entity.pdbx_description
1 polymer ?
#
loop_
_entity_poly.entity_id
_entity_poly.type
_entity_poly.pdbx_seq_one_letter_code
_entity_poly.pdbx_strand_id
1 'polypeptide(L)'
;MLLKVLARILALICAKFDTGNTGKPVGVNSGDGDIDDTKLGDEQRRVYNLMDSTGDNLFITGGAGTGKSFLLQYFVKHTSKQVAVVAPTGVAALNVGGQTIHSFFGMRLGIQRPDDYSQVTDMDSKRREILNGIQVLIIDEISMVSADVMDMIDAKLKYARNNNEPFGGCRIIVFGDLYQLPPVVSSGQASRYIEDRYTTIYYFGADEVRKHPFKIIELQYIFRQKDKVFINILNKIRSGRTSKALLEDINSRCLVSSEDERCITLTGDNSTANIINQERLLALDSREYVYDGAITGDIKQASMPTDLHLHLKVGAHVMMVRNDQTDNTSSDKRQKARWVNGTLGVVSQLTKNSIKVEINGVSHWIGREKWEKYQYRYNAEEKKLEKDVVAVFTQYPVKLAYAVTIHKSQGQTYDSVNVDLSRGAFAAGQVYVALSRCRSMESLFLAKALKQEDIKVSREVIDYMKNKVVKPVRKTNDYKIVNVSQRSAKWHRLREGRVTGTTAFYLRRNSVDYAIKKGIENDLGDYTNEYMERGHKLEPIGISKFARQKGLYVESVGFISSLVHNEAGFSPDGVVYGDDGRIVTIIEHKAFCEKHHFACSRKVDNKIMYQIQFGLYVTGAKDAYLVLYNPDVYPQSQQLIIKHIQKDSEIQALFADRFREYEFEKSKLTGSYIYAKKPEHASQCNEGVRKIVVEYRPATEASATMGVDA
;
A
#
# COMPACT_ATOMS: atom_id res chain seq x y z
N MET A 1 -36.96 22.00 34.34
CA MET A 1 -37.82 21.12 33.52
C MET A 1 -38.38 21.84 32.29
N LEU A 2 -38.86 23.09 32.41
CA LEU A 2 -39.39 23.89 31.30
C LEU A 2 -38.36 24.19 30.17
N LEU A 3 -37.11 24.47 30.50
CA LEU A 3 -36.05 24.75 29.48
C LEU A 3 -35.69 23.58 28.59
N LYS A 4 -35.82 22.33 29.07
CA LYS A 4 -35.59 21.13 28.24
C LYS A 4 -36.78 20.80 27.32
N VAL A 5 -37.97 21.24 27.68
CA VAL A 5 -39.17 21.09 26.85
C VAL A 5 -39.18 22.13 25.74
N LEU A 6 -38.79 23.38 26.04
CA LEU A 6 -38.66 24.46 25.05
C LEU A 6 -37.56 24.15 24.00
N ALA A 7 -36.44 23.58 24.40
CA ALA A 7 -35.37 23.16 23.47
C ALA A 7 -35.82 22.03 22.51
N ARG A 8 -36.68 21.11 22.99
CA ARG A 8 -37.26 20.06 22.13
C ARG A 8 -38.35 20.58 21.18
N ILE A 9 -39.12 21.58 21.62
CA ILE A 9 -40.16 22.23 20.79
C ILE A 9 -39.51 23.11 19.72
N LEU A 10 -38.41 23.83 20.02
CA LEU A 10 -37.64 24.59 19.03
C LEU A 10 -36.97 23.67 18.00
N ALA A 11 -36.42 22.52 18.40
CA ALA A 11 -35.85 21.53 17.47
C ALA A 11 -36.91 20.92 16.54
N LEU A 12 -38.17 20.76 17.00
CA LEU A 12 -39.27 20.25 16.16
C LEU A 12 -39.87 21.33 15.25
N ILE A 13 -39.77 22.60 15.60
CA ILE A 13 -40.20 23.73 14.76
C ILE A 13 -39.16 24.00 13.66
N CYS A 14 -37.88 23.93 13.95
CA CYS A 14 -36.83 24.03 12.93
C CYS A 14 -36.87 22.88 11.91
N ALA A 15 -37.35 21.70 12.27
CA ALA A 15 -37.50 20.56 11.33
C ALA A 15 -38.72 20.65 10.40
N LYS A 16 -39.61 21.64 10.58
CA LYS A 16 -40.84 21.81 9.76
C LYS A 16 -40.84 22.99 8.79
N PHE A 17 -39.77 23.78 8.73
CA PHE A 17 -39.70 24.96 7.87
C PHE A 17 -38.56 24.96 6.87
N ASP A 18 -38.03 23.77 6.49
CA ASP A 18 -37.05 23.66 5.43
C ASP A 18 -37.64 22.96 4.19
N THR A 19 -38.63 23.63 3.58
CA THR A 19 -39.02 23.37 2.18
C THR A 19 -38.79 24.65 1.38
N GLY A 20 -37.55 24.85 1.00
CA GLY A 20 -37.11 25.98 0.17
C GLY A 20 -35.70 25.75 -0.33
N ASN A 21 -35.66 25.11 -1.48
CA ASN A 21 -34.66 25.08 -2.55
C ASN A 21 -33.46 26.04 -2.37
N THR A 22 -32.41 25.59 -1.69
CA THR A 22 -31.04 26.11 -1.86
C THR A 22 -30.10 24.91 -1.94
N GLY A 23 -29.42 24.79 -3.09
CA GLY A 23 -28.54 23.67 -3.42
C GLY A 23 -27.43 23.52 -2.37
N LYS A 24 -27.53 22.47 -1.56
CA LYS A 24 -26.38 21.94 -0.83
C LYS A 24 -25.42 21.35 -1.86
N PRO A 25 -24.12 21.59 -1.75
CA PRO A 25 -23.14 20.87 -2.54
C PRO A 25 -23.30 19.38 -2.20
N VAL A 26 -23.62 18.60 -3.22
CA VAL A 26 -23.69 17.15 -3.14
C VAL A 26 -22.29 16.68 -2.76
N GLY A 27 -22.18 16.11 -1.58
CA GLY A 27 -20.96 15.45 -1.13
C GLY A 27 -20.52 14.47 -2.19
N VAL A 28 -19.24 14.52 -2.55
CA VAL A 28 -18.58 13.68 -3.53
C VAL A 28 -18.76 12.21 -3.15
N ASN A 29 -19.74 11.53 -3.74
CA ASN A 29 -19.77 10.07 -3.79
C ASN A 29 -18.82 9.63 -4.92
N SER A 30 -17.52 9.62 -4.64
CA SER A 30 -16.58 8.75 -5.34
C SER A 30 -17.06 7.32 -5.08
N GLY A 31 -17.22 6.49 -6.09
CA GLY A 31 -17.75 5.13 -6.06
C GLY A 31 -17.18 4.25 -4.95
N ASP A 32 -17.71 4.39 -3.77
CA ASP A 32 -17.27 3.78 -2.53
C ASP A 32 -18.25 2.66 -2.14
N GLY A 33 -17.86 1.45 -2.48
CA GLY A 33 -18.18 0.36 -1.57
C GLY A 33 -17.43 0.67 -0.26
N ASP A 34 -18.12 0.70 0.87
CA ASP A 34 -17.54 0.91 2.19
C ASP A 34 -16.24 0.14 2.35
N ILE A 35 -15.12 0.86 2.35
CA ILE A 35 -13.81 0.29 2.65
C ILE A 35 -13.76 0.18 4.16
N ASP A 36 -14.17 -0.98 4.65
CA ASP A 36 -14.19 -1.35 6.07
C ASP A 36 -12.75 -1.39 6.61
N ASP A 37 -12.50 -0.72 7.72
CA ASP A 37 -11.19 -0.66 8.40
C ASP A 37 -10.60 -2.02 8.75
N THR A 38 -11.42 -3.06 8.79
CA THR A 38 -11.00 -4.46 9.03
C THR A 38 -10.34 -5.12 7.82
N LYS A 39 -10.38 -4.50 6.63
CA LYS A 39 -9.93 -5.13 5.36
C LYS A 39 -8.48 -4.88 4.98
N LEU A 40 -7.77 -3.93 5.62
CA LEU A 40 -6.34 -3.77 5.39
C LEU A 40 -5.57 -4.96 5.96
N GLY A 41 -4.82 -5.64 5.10
CA GLY A 41 -3.81 -6.61 5.56
C GLY A 41 -2.74 -5.89 6.40
N ASP A 42 -2.10 -6.65 7.28
CA ASP A 42 -1.09 -6.10 8.21
C ASP A 42 0.06 -5.37 7.49
N GLU A 43 0.46 -5.81 6.30
CA GLU A 43 1.47 -5.15 5.48
C GLU A 43 0.95 -3.80 4.96
N GLN A 44 -0.27 -3.78 4.41
CA GLN A 44 -0.89 -2.57 3.89
C GLN A 44 -1.15 -1.55 5.00
N ARG A 45 -1.56 -1.97 6.19
CA ARG A 45 -1.74 -1.09 7.36
C ARG A 45 -0.45 -0.41 7.76
N ARG A 46 0.68 -1.13 7.73
CA ARG A 46 1.99 -0.54 7.99
C ARG A 46 2.36 0.51 6.95
N VAL A 47 2.15 0.20 5.68
CA VAL A 47 2.44 1.14 4.60
C VAL A 47 1.54 2.36 4.68
N TYR A 48 0.25 2.18 5.01
CA TYR A 48 -0.66 3.30 5.29
C TYR A 48 -0.12 4.22 6.39
N ASN A 49 0.32 3.65 7.50
CA ASN A 49 0.89 4.44 8.60
C ASN A 49 2.13 5.22 8.15
N LEU A 50 3.00 4.63 7.33
CA LEU A 50 4.15 5.33 6.75
C LEU A 50 3.72 6.47 5.81
N MET A 51 2.72 6.23 4.98
CA MET A 51 2.15 7.25 4.09
C MET A 51 1.55 8.42 4.88
N ASP A 52 0.95 8.16 6.04
CA ASP A 52 0.31 9.20 6.84
C ASP A 52 1.30 9.91 7.78
N SER A 53 2.24 9.20 8.40
CA SER A 53 3.08 9.71 9.49
C SER A 53 4.41 10.32 9.04
N THR A 54 4.95 10.00 7.86
CA THR A 54 6.25 10.52 7.41
C THR A 54 6.13 11.68 6.43
N GLY A 55 7.19 12.47 6.28
CA GLY A 55 7.33 13.51 5.26
C GLY A 55 8.07 13.05 4.00
N ASP A 56 8.55 11.82 3.97
CA ASP A 56 9.39 11.30 2.88
C ASP A 56 8.60 11.08 1.59
N ASN A 57 9.25 11.27 0.45
CA ASN A 57 8.75 10.81 -0.83
C ASN A 57 8.84 9.28 -0.89
N LEU A 58 7.74 8.62 -1.26
CA LEU A 58 7.61 7.16 -1.23
C LEU A 58 7.33 6.60 -2.63
N PHE A 59 7.97 5.48 -2.94
CA PHE A 59 7.57 4.61 -4.03
C PHE A 59 6.99 3.30 -3.48
N ILE A 60 5.68 3.12 -3.62
CA ILE A 60 4.96 1.93 -3.19
C ILE A 60 4.80 1.02 -4.39
N THR A 61 5.52 -0.09 -4.37
CA THR A 61 5.57 -1.06 -5.46
C THR A 61 5.13 -2.44 -4.99
N GLY A 62 5.09 -3.38 -5.93
CA GLY A 62 4.73 -4.77 -5.67
C GLY A 62 4.19 -5.42 -6.94
N GLY A 63 4.19 -6.74 -7.00
CA GLY A 63 3.67 -7.48 -8.14
C GLY A 63 2.18 -7.21 -8.44
N ALA A 64 1.70 -7.73 -9.55
CA ALA A 64 0.29 -7.67 -9.88
C ALA A 64 -0.54 -8.35 -8.77
N GLY A 65 -1.62 -7.71 -8.35
CA GLY A 65 -2.53 -8.27 -7.33
C GLY A 65 -2.11 -8.08 -5.88
N THR A 66 -1.11 -7.24 -5.56
CA THR A 66 -0.70 -6.93 -4.17
C THR A 66 -1.57 -5.87 -3.49
N GLY A 67 -2.63 -5.38 -4.14
CA GLY A 67 -3.59 -4.44 -3.54
C GLY A 67 -3.11 -2.99 -3.47
N LYS A 68 -2.20 -2.57 -4.36
CA LYS A 68 -1.70 -1.18 -4.44
C LYS A 68 -2.82 -0.15 -4.57
N SER A 69 -3.72 -0.32 -5.53
CA SER A 69 -4.83 0.62 -5.79
C SER A 69 -5.82 0.66 -4.64
N PHE A 70 -6.04 -0.46 -3.95
CA PHE A 70 -6.85 -0.51 -2.74
C PHE A 70 -6.22 0.32 -1.61
N LEU A 71 -4.91 0.17 -1.38
CA LEU A 71 -4.17 0.96 -0.39
C LEU A 71 -4.20 2.46 -0.71
N LEU A 72 -4.06 2.83 -2.00
CA LEU A 72 -4.16 4.21 -2.46
C LEU A 72 -5.52 4.80 -2.13
N GLN A 73 -6.61 4.13 -2.52
CA GLN A 73 -7.98 4.58 -2.25
C GLN A 73 -8.27 4.68 -0.75
N TYR A 74 -7.80 3.70 0.02
CA TYR A 74 -7.90 3.71 1.47
C TYR A 74 -7.21 4.94 2.08
N PHE A 75 -5.98 5.25 1.63
CA PHE A 75 -5.25 6.42 2.11
C PHE A 75 -5.98 7.73 1.79
N VAL A 76 -6.44 7.90 0.55
CA VAL A 76 -7.18 9.11 0.13
C VAL A 76 -8.44 9.33 0.97
N LYS A 77 -9.12 8.25 1.34
CA LYS A 77 -10.37 8.32 2.12
C LYS A 77 -10.14 8.68 3.59
N HIS A 78 -9.02 8.25 4.19
CA HIS A 78 -8.82 8.32 5.64
C HIS A 78 -7.77 9.34 6.10
N THR A 79 -7.01 9.94 5.17
CA THR A 79 -6.02 10.96 5.53
C THR A 79 -6.68 12.32 5.73
N SER A 80 -6.18 13.10 6.68
CA SER A 80 -6.57 14.50 6.88
C SER A 80 -5.81 15.50 5.98
N LYS A 81 -4.88 14.99 5.13
CA LYS A 81 -4.04 15.83 4.28
C LYS A 81 -4.77 16.24 3.00
N GLN A 82 -4.38 17.38 2.43
CA GLN A 82 -4.86 17.82 1.12
C GLN A 82 -4.13 17.00 0.02
N VAL A 83 -4.83 16.02 -0.54
CA VAL A 83 -4.27 15.05 -1.48
C VAL A 83 -4.80 15.30 -2.89
N ALA A 84 -3.90 15.39 -3.87
CA ALA A 84 -4.25 15.26 -5.27
C ALA A 84 -3.78 13.89 -5.80
N VAL A 85 -4.63 13.22 -6.58
CA VAL A 85 -4.30 11.95 -7.24
C VAL A 85 -4.24 12.15 -8.74
N VAL A 86 -3.13 11.73 -9.34
CA VAL A 86 -2.93 11.81 -10.78
C VAL A 86 -2.43 10.49 -11.35
N ALA A 87 -2.64 10.28 -12.66
CA ALA A 87 -2.17 9.10 -13.36
C ALA A 87 -1.74 9.46 -14.80
N PRO A 88 -0.88 8.65 -15.46
CA PRO A 88 -0.41 8.94 -16.82
C PRO A 88 -1.50 8.83 -17.89
N THR A 89 -2.51 7.98 -17.68
CA THR A 89 -3.59 7.74 -18.66
C THR A 89 -4.96 8.11 -18.14
N GLY A 90 -5.89 8.43 -19.05
CA GLY A 90 -7.28 8.76 -18.69
C GLY A 90 -7.99 7.61 -17.96
N VAL A 91 -7.79 6.38 -18.40
CA VAL A 91 -8.40 5.19 -17.79
C VAL A 91 -7.87 4.98 -16.36
N ALA A 92 -6.54 5.07 -16.17
CA ALA A 92 -5.95 4.96 -14.84
C ALA A 92 -6.44 6.08 -13.91
N ALA A 93 -6.52 7.32 -14.40
CA ALA A 93 -7.01 8.46 -13.63
C ALA A 93 -8.47 8.28 -13.19
N LEU A 94 -9.34 7.78 -14.08
CA LEU A 94 -10.74 7.49 -13.73
C LEU A 94 -10.86 6.38 -12.69
N ASN A 95 -10.04 5.34 -12.77
CA ASN A 95 -10.07 4.21 -11.82
C ASN A 95 -9.74 4.62 -10.38
N VAL A 96 -8.91 5.66 -10.21
CA VAL A 96 -8.51 6.17 -8.89
C VAL A 96 -9.24 7.45 -8.48
N GLY A 97 -10.22 7.89 -9.28
CA GLY A 97 -10.96 9.14 -9.03
C GLY A 97 -10.07 10.38 -9.06
N GLY A 98 -9.07 10.38 -9.93
CA GLY A 98 -8.08 11.44 -10.09
C GLY A 98 -8.14 12.13 -11.46
N GLN A 99 -7.06 12.84 -11.82
CA GLN A 99 -6.85 13.48 -13.12
C GLN A 99 -5.64 12.89 -13.84
N THR A 100 -5.55 13.10 -15.16
CA THR A 100 -4.28 12.81 -15.85
C THR A 100 -3.23 13.84 -15.45
N ILE A 101 -1.96 13.43 -15.37
CA ILE A 101 -0.82 14.31 -15.06
C ILE A 101 -0.84 15.55 -15.97
N HIS A 102 -0.97 15.36 -17.28
CA HIS A 102 -1.00 16.45 -18.25
C HIS A 102 -2.14 17.46 -17.99
N SER A 103 -3.33 16.96 -17.67
CA SER A 103 -4.48 17.84 -17.37
C SER A 103 -4.29 18.59 -16.06
N PHE A 104 -3.81 17.92 -15.02
CA PHE A 104 -3.62 18.52 -13.69
C PHE A 104 -2.58 19.64 -13.71
N PHE A 105 -1.44 19.39 -14.35
CA PHE A 105 -0.34 20.35 -14.45
C PHE A 105 -0.45 21.31 -15.63
N GLY A 106 -1.44 21.16 -16.52
CA GLY A 106 -1.56 21.96 -17.75
C GLY A 106 -0.40 21.71 -18.73
N MET A 107 0.10 20.48 -18.79
CA MET A 107 1.17 20.12 -19.71
C MET A 107 0.61 19.86 -21.10
N ARG A 108 1.36 20.28 -22.12
CA ARG A 108 1.07 19.91 -23.51
C ARG A 108 1.45 18.46 -23.77
N LEU A 109 0.81 17.84 -24.76
CA LEU A 109 1.23 16.51 -25.19
C LEU A 109 2.60 16.57 -25.88
N GLY A 110 3.42 15.55 -25.70
CA GLY A 110 4.76 15.46 -26.27
C GLY A 110 5.85 15.65 -25.21
N ILE A 111 7.07 16.01 -25.67
CA ILE A 111 8.24 16.17 -24.82
C ILE A 111 8.03 17.32 -23.84
N GLN A 112 8.33 17.05 -22.57
CA GLN A 112 8.38 18.08 -21.54
C GLN A 112 9.81 18.63 -21.43
N ARG A 113 9.93 19.95 -21.38
CA ARG A 113 11.22 20.65 -21.24
C ARG A 113 11.22 21.44 -19.93
N PRO A 114 11.68 20.85 -18.83
CA PRO A 114 11.65 21.49 -17.50
C PRO A 114 12.57 22.71 -17.41
N ASP A 115 13.53 22.84 -18.30
CA ASP A 115 14.42 24.00 -18.49
C ASP A 115 13.81 25.09 -19.38
N ASP A 116 12.72 24.83 -20.08
CA ASP A 116 11.98 25.84 -20.85
C ASP A 116 11.03 26.62 -19.93
N TYR A 117 11.45 27.82 -19.55
CA TYR A 117 10.68 28.69 -18.67
C TYR A 117 9.24 28.93 -19.15
N SER A 118 9.03 28.99 -20.47
CA SER A 118 7.70 29.22 -21.04
C SER A 118 6.75 28.01 -20.75
N GLN A 119 7.24 26.79 -20.78
CA GLN A 119 6.45 25.60 -20.44
C GLN A 119 6.20 25.50 -18.93
N VAL A 120 7.17 25.85 -18.10
CA VAL A 120 7.05 25.80 -16.63
C VAL A 120 6.03 26.83 -16.14
N THR A 121 6.07 28.05 -16.68
CA THR A 121 5.21 29.16 -16.26
C THR A 121 3.84 29.19 -16.94
N ASP A 122 3.61 28.32 -17.95
CA ASP A 122 2.31 28.16 -18.63
C ASP A 122 1.28 27.56 -17.63
N MET A 123 0.75 28.41 -16.76
CA MET A 123 -0.34 28.08 -15.84
C MET A 123 -1.14 29.32 -15.44
N ASP A 124 -2.44 29.13 -15.31
CA ASP A 124 -3.36 30.16 -14.81
C ASP A 124 -3.30 30.29 -13.27
N SER A 125 -3.88 31.38 -12.74
CA SER A 125 -3.92 31.64 -11.29
C SER A 125 -4.62 30.51 -10.50
N LYS A 126 -5.69 29.95 -11.03
CA LYS A 126 -6.44 28.86 -10.39
C LYS A 126 -5.58 27.61 -10.23
N ARG A 127 -4.85 27.23 -11.28
CA ARG A 127 -3.93 26.09 -11.21
C ARG A 127 -2.80 26.34 -10.23
N ARG A 128 -2.28 27.56 -10.19
CA ARG A 128 -1.25 27.94 -9.22
C ARG A 128 -1.75 27.81 -7.78
N GLU A 129 -2.98 28.22 -7.49
CA GLU A 129 -3.62 28.06 -6.19
C GLU A 129 -3.76 26.58 -5.80
N ILE A 130 -4.20 25.72 -6.74
CA ILE A 130 -4.31 24.28 -6.54
C ILE A 130 -2.96 23.69 -6.17
N LEU A 131 -1.91 23.98 -6.96
CA LEU A 131 -0.55 23.46 -6.72
C LEU A 131 0.05 23.97 -5.41
N ASN A 132 -0.36 25.14 -4.93
CA ASN A 132 0.01 25.65 -3.61
C ASN A 132 -0.73 24.93 -2.48
N GLY A 133 -1.99 24.59 -2.68
CA GLY A 133 -2.86 23.99 -1.66
C GLY A 133 -2.60 22.52 -1.39
N ILE A 134 -2.04 21.75 -2.34
CA ILE A 134 -1.78 20.34 -2.14
C ILE A 134 -0.64 20.09 -1.15
N GLN A 135 -0.84 19.16 -0.23
CA GLN A 135 0.19 18.70 0.71
C GLN A 135 0.85 17.41 0.23
N VAL A 136 0.08 16.55 -0.43
CA VAL A 136 0.54 15.28 -0.98
C VAL A 136 0.05 15.12 -2.42
N LEU A 137 0.98 14.86 -3.32
CA LEU A 137 0.68 14.43 -4.69
C LEU A 137 0.87 12.92 -4.79
N ILE A 138 -0.18 12.22 -5.17
CA ILE A 138 -0.12 10.78 -5.46
C ILE A 138 -0.10 10.59 -6.97
N ILE A 139 0.87 9.80 -7.45
CA ILE A 139 0.97 9.40 -8.86
C ILE A 139 0.79 7.89 -8.96
N ASP A 140 -0.32 7.45 -9.55
CA ASP A 140 -0.55 6.02 -9.83
C ASP A 140 0.04 5.61 -11.18
N GLU A 141 0.27 4.32 -11.37
CA GLU A 141 0.88 3.71 -12.56
C GLU A 141 2.21 4.38 -12.98
N ILE A 142 3.09 4.60 -11.99
CA ILE A 142 4.38 5.31 -12.17
C ILE A 142 5.29 4.68 -13.23
N SER A 143 5.12 3.39 -13.55
CA SER A 143 5.89 2.72 -14.60
C SER A 143 5.76 3.37 -15.97
N MET A 144 4.64 4.07 -16.21
CA MET A 144 4.34 4.75 -17.47
C MET A 144 4.71 6.25 -17.46
N VAL A 145 5.31 6.74 -16.38
CA VAL A 145 5.73 8.15 -16.25
C VAL A 145 7.19 8.27 -16.64
N SER A 146 7.46 9.12 -17.62
CA SER A 146 8.83 9.37 -18.10
C SER A 146 9.59 10.39 -17.25
N ALA A 147 10.91 10.40 -17.40
CA ALA A 147 11.81 11.27 -16.64
C ALA A 147 11.52 12.76 -16.86
N ASP A 148 11.29 13.16 -18.11
CA ASP A 148 10.95 14.54 -18.48
C ASP A 148 9.64 15.03 -17.88
N VAL A 149 8.62 14.15 -17.83
CA VAL A 149 7.34 14.45 -17.16
C VAL A 149 7.57 14.63 -15.67
N MET A 150 8.41 13.82 -15.05
CA MET A 150 8.67 13.90 -13.61
C MET A 150 9.45 15.17 -13.23
N ASP A 151 10.45 15.57 -14.02
CA ASP A 151 11.15 16.83 -13.81
C ASP A 151 10.26 18.05 -14.12
N MET A 152 9.32 17.95 -15.09
CA MET A 152 8.35 19.00 -15.32
C MET A 152 7.36 19.14 -14.14
N ILE A 153 6.97 18.06 -13.50
CA ILE A 153 6.17 18.10 -12.25
C ILE A 153 6.94 18.86 -11.17
N ASP A 154 8.22 18.55 -10.98
CA ASP A 154 9.07 19.25 -10.01
C ASP A 154 9.18 20.75 -10.33
N ALA A 155 9.51 21.10 -11.58
CA ALA A 155 9.67 22.48 -12.00
C ALA A 155 8.38 23.31 -11.83
N LYS A 156 7.22 22.74 -12.22
CA LYS A 156 5.92 23.42 -12.05
C LYS A 156 5.52 23.59 -10.59
N LEU A 157 5.79 22.60 -9.73
CA LEU A 157 5.55 22.71 -8.29
C LEU A 157 6.47 23.76 -7.64
N LYS A 158 7.75 23.79 -7.98
CA LYS A 158 8.70 24.81 -7.51
C LYS A 158 8.24 26.20 -7.91
N TYR A 159 7.87 26.39 -9.17
CA TYR A 159 7.38 27.67 -9.68
C TYR A 159 6.08 28.10 -8.99
N ALA A 160 5.08 27.22 -8.95
CA ALA A 160 3.78 27.55 -8.38
C ALA A 160 3.88 27.93 -6.89
N ARG A 161 4.69 27.21 -6.14
CA ARG A 161 4.85 27.36 -4.68
C ARG A 161 5.92 28.36 -4.28
N ASN A 162 6.62 28.94 -5.26
CA ASN A 162 7.77 29.83 -5.03
C ASN A 162 8.76 29.23 -4.00
N ASN A 163 9.07 27.95 -4.16
CA ASN A 163 9.89 27.18 -3.25
C ASN A 163 10.82 26.24 -4.04
N ASN A 164 12.13 26.38 -3.86
CA ASN A 164 13.15 25.61 -4.56
C ASN A 164 13.47 24.26 -3.91
N GLU A 165 12.80 23.89 -2.80
CA GLU A 165 12.91 22.53 -2.25
C GLU A 165 12.40 21.49 -3.27
N PRO A 166 12.82 20.22 -3.16
CA PRO A 166 12.32 19.15 -4.01
C PRO A 166 10.80 19.17 -4.12
N PHE A 167 10.29 19.18 -5.35
CA PHE A 167 8.86 19.28 -5.66
C PHE A 167 8.16 20.49 -5.01
N GLY A 168 8.88 21.59 -4.83
CA GLY A 168 8.35 22.78 -4.15
C GLY A 168 7.94 22.51 -2.70
N GLY A 169 8.53 21.53 -2.03
CA GLY A 169 8.16 21.09 -0.68
C GLY A 169 6.83 20.29 -0.63
N CYS A 170 6.24 19.93 -1.79
CA CYS A 170 5.11 19.00 -1.86
C CYS A 170 5.59 17.58 -1.70
N ARG A 171 4.93 16.80 -0.85
CA ARG A 171 5.25 15.39 -0.69
C ARG A 171 4.75 14.56 -1.87
N ILE A 172 5.60 13.68 -2.41
CA ILE A 172 5.26 12.81 -3.54
C ILE A 172 5.15 11.35 -3.07
N ILE A 173 4.04 10.70 -3.40
CA ILE A 173 3.86 9.27 -3.18
C ILE A 173 3.51 8.64 -4.53
N VAL A 174 4.34 7.74 -5.03
CA VAL A 174 4.11 7.09 -6.31
C VAL A 174 3.76 5.63 -6.12
N PHE A 175 2.81 5.15 -6.91
CA PHE A 175 2.35 3.77 -6.94
C PHE A 175 2.61 3.14 -8.30
N GLY A 176 2.97 1.86 -8.32
CA GLY A 176 3.10 1.09 -9.56
C GLY A 176 4.03 -0.10 -9.45
N ASP A 177 4.29 -0.72 -10.58
CA ASP A 177 5.22 -1.84 -10.72
C ASP A 177 6.10 -1.59 -11.94
N LEU A 178 7.35 -1.20 -11.73
CA LEU A 178 8.30 -0.88 -12.81
C LEU A 178 8.59 -2.05 -13.75
N TYR A 179 8.30 -3.27 -13.34
CA TYR A 179 8.40 -4.45 -14.20
C TYR A 179 7.20 -4.63 -15.14
N GLN A 180 6.19 -3.75 -15.03
CA GLN A 180 5.09 -3.66 -15.99
C GLN A 180 5.49 -2.78 -17.18
N LEU A 181 4.51 -2.24 -17.91
CA LEU A 181 4.79 -1.50 -19.14
C LEU A 181 5.57 -0.20 -18.90
N PRO A 182 6.58 0.09 -19.72
CA PRO A 182 7.38 1.30 -19.62
C PRO A 182 6.64 2.54 -20.12
N PRO A 183 7.18 3.75 -19.90
CA PRO A 183 6.70 4.95 -20.55
C PRO A 183 6.72 4.81 -22.08
N VAL A 184 5.71 5.38 -22.74
CA VAL A 184 5.64 5.41 -24.19
C VAL A 184 6.24 6.73 -24.68
N VAL A 185 7.41 6.66 -25.31
CA VAL A 185 8.07 7.81 -25.94
C VAL A 185 7.87 7.71 -27.45
N SER A 186 7.40 8.80 -28.07
CA SER A 186 7.26 8.86 -29.52
C SER A 186 8.62 8.73 -30.20
N SER A 187 8.69 8.04 -31.33
CA SER A 187 9.94 7.90 -32.11
C SER A 187 10.39 9.25 -32.68
N GLY A 188 11.67 9.35 -33.02
CA GLY A 188 12.28 10.52 -33.66
C GLY A 188 12.86 11.52 -32.65
N GLN A 189 12.51 12.80 -32.74
CA GLN A 189 13.10 13.87 -31.92
C GLN A 189 12.85 13.68 -30.43
N ALA A 190 11.70 13.11 -30.05
CA ALA A 190 11.34 12.86 -28.66
C ALA A 190 12.27 11.81 -28.03
N SER A 191 12.49 10.69 -28.72
CA SER A 191 13.42 9.65 -28.24
C SER A 191 14.83 10.20 -28.04
N ARG A 192 15.33 10.92 -29.05
CA ARG A 192 16.68 11.54 -28.98
C ARG A 192 16.82 12.50 -27.79
N TYR A 193 15.83 13.39 -27.58
CA TYR A 193 15.88 14.32 -26.45
C TYR A 193 15.97 13.59 -25.11
N ILE A 194 15.16 12.54 -24.94
CA ILE A 194 15.18 11.74 -23.70
C ILE A 194 16.51 11.01 -23.53
N GLU A 195 17.02 10.39 -24.59
CA GLU A 195 18.32 9.67 -24.59
C GLU A 195 19.50 10.61 -24.31
N ASP A 196 19.48 11.83 -24.87
CA ASP A 196 20.55 12.81 -24.68
C ASP A 196 20.50 13.45 -23.28
N ARG A 197 19.29 13.63 -22.71
CA ARG A 197 19.08 14.36 -21.47
C ARG A 197 19.07 13.50 -20.22
N TYR A 198 18.57 12.26 -20.32
CA TYR A 198 18.32 11.39 -19.20
C TYR A 198 19.05 10.05 -19.35
N THR A 199 19.49 9.48 -18.22
CA THR A 199 20.15 8.18 -18.18
C THR A 199 19.18 7.02 -18.43
N THR A 200 17.87 7.26 -18.28
CA THR A 200 16.80 6.31 -18.52
C THR A 200 15.49 7.03 -18.79
N ILE A 201 14.58 6.38 -19.50
CA ILE A 201 13.26 6.91 -19.81
C ILE A 201 12.32 6.93 -18.58
N TYR A 202 12.58 6.11 -17.58
CA TYR A 202 11.71 5.98 -16.40
C TYR A 202 11.83 7.19 -15.48
N TYR A 203 10.79 7.42 -14.67
CA TYR A 203 10.73 8.53 -13.72
C TYR A 203 11.96 8.67 -12.81
N PHE A 204 12.60 7.55 -12.48
CA PHE A 204 13.80 7.57 -11.63
C PHE A 204 15.07 8.08 -12.36
N GLY A 205 14.98 8.33 -13.67
CA GLY A 205 15.98 9.08 -14.44
C GLY A 205 15.88 10.59 -14.28
N ALA A 206 14.78 11.11 -13.78
CA ALA A 206 14.56 12.52 -13.53
C ALA A 206 15.64 13.09 -12.58
N ASP A 207 16.12 14.27 -12.85
CA ASP A 207 17.23 14.90 -12.12
C ASP A 207 16.90 15.06 -10.63
N GLU A 208 15.66 15.51 -10.31
CA GLU A 208 15.26 15.72 -8.93
C GLU A 208 15.14 14.40 -8.18
N VAL A 209 14.62 13.33 -8.81
CA VAL A 209 14.53 11.99 -8.21
C VAL A 209 15.90 11.35 -8.01
N ARG A 210 16.87 11.63 -8.89
CA ARG A 210 18.25 11.15 -8.75
C ARG A 210 18.95 11.81 -7.57
N LYS A 211 18.73 13.12 -7.36
CA LYS A 211 19.29 13.89 -6.22
C LYS A 211 18.62 13.50 -4.91
N HIS A 212 17.31 13.30 -4.94
CA HIS A 212 16.47 12.99 -3.78
C HIS A 212 15.67 11.70 -4.02
N PRO A 213 16.30 10.51 -3.96
CA PRO A 213 15.68 9.24 -4.27
C PRO A 213 14.49 8.93 -3.36
N PHE A 214 13.44 8.40 -3.96
CA PHE A 214 12.26 7.95 -3.21
C PHE A 214 12.55 6.69 -2.40
N LYS A 215 11.97 6.59 -1.21
CA LYS A 215 12.02 5.37 -0.41
C LYS A 215 11.10 4.32 -1.01
N ILE A 216 11.67 3.17 -1.34
CA ILE A 216 10.94 2.09 -2.02
C ILE A 216 10.38 1.13 -0.99
N ILE A 217 9.07 0.89 -1.07
CA ILE A 217 8.35 -0.08 -0.24
C ILE A 217 7.69 -1.08 -1.18
N GLU A 218 8.13 -2.34 -1.13
CA GLU A 218 7.57 -3.40 -1.97
C GLU A 218 6.58 -4.24 -1.18
N LEU A 219 5.29 -4.22 -1.62
CA LEU A 219 4.24 -5.09 -1.10
C LEU A 219 4.50 -6.53 -1.57
N GLN A 220 4.55 -7.46 -0.61
CA GLN A 220 4.90 -8.86 -0.86
C GLN A 220 3.68 -9.77 -0.97
N TYR A 221 2.58 -9.43 -0.26
CA TYR A 221 1.40 -10.28 -0.23
C TYR A 221 0.56 -10.10 -1.48
N ILE A 222 0.28 -11.20 -2.19
CA ILE A 222 -0.52 -11.22 -3.41
C ILE A 222 -1.93 -11.71 -3.07
N PHE A 223 -2.94 -10.89 -3.37
CA PHE A 223 -4.36 -11.20 -3.11
C PHE A 223 -5.05 -11.82 -4.33
N ARG A 224 -4.57 -11.52 -5.53
CA ARG A 224 -5.21 -11.91 -6.80
C ARG A 224 -5.08 -13.38 -7.10
N GLN A 225 -3.87 -13.91 -7.05
CA GLN A 225 -3.54 -15.31 -7.33
C GLN A 225 -3.40 -16.08 -6.02
N LYS A 226 -3.95 -17.31 -5.98
CA LYS A 226 -3.82 -18.22 -4.83
C LYS A 226 -2.85 -19.36 -5.11
N ASP A 227 -2.64 -19.71 -6.38
CA ASP A 227 -1.71 -20.74 -6.81
C ASP A 227 -0.26 -20.27 -6.65
N LYS A 228 0.47 -20.92 -5.75
CA LYS A 228 1.87 -20.62 -5.44
C LYS A 228 2.81 -20.94 -6.62
N VAL A 229 2.47 -21.93 -7.45
CA VAL A 229 3.27 -22.31 -8.63
C VAL A 229 3.16 -21.21 -9.66
N PHE A 230 1.95 -20.78 -9.97
CA PHE A 230 1.70 -19.69 -10.91
C PHE A 230 2.33 -18.37 -10.45
N ILE A 231 2.20 -18.03 -9.16
CA ILE A 231 2.88 -16.85 -8.56
C ILE A 231 4.39 -16.93 -8.78
N ASN A 232 5.01 -18.10 -8.56
CA ASN A 232 6.45 -18.26 -8.78
C ASN A 232 6.84 -18.09 -10.26
N ILE A 233 6.04 -18.62 -11.17
CA ILE A 233 6.21 -18.43 -12.61
C ILE A 233 6.15 -16.95 -12.98
N LEU A 234 5.11 -16.24 -12.55
CA LEU A 234 4.96 -14.81 -12.79
C LEU A 234 6.14 -14.00 -12.23
N ASN A 235 6.64 -14.33 -11.05
CA ASN A 235 7.80 -13.66 -10.45
C ASN A 235 9.09 -13.91 -11.24
N LYS A 236 9.28 -15.11 -11.79
CA LYS A 236 10.42 -15.41 -12.67
C LYS A 236 10.35 -14.62 -13.97
N ILE A 237 9.18 -14.57 -14.61
CA ILE A 237 8.94 -13.78 -15.83
C ILE A 237 9.13 -12.28 -15.55
N ARG A 238 8.53 -11.77 -14.46
CA ARG A 238 8.66 -10.39 -13.99
C ARG A 238 10.12 -9.96 -13.86
N SER A 239 10.98 -10.83 -13.32
CA SER A 239 12.39 -10.54 -13.07
C SER A 239 13.33 -10.97 -14.22
N GLY A 240 12.81 -11.51 -15.31
CA GLY A 240 13.61 -12.01 -16.44
C GLY A 240 14.40 -13.28 -16.13
N ARG A 241 14.13 -13.96 -15.00
CA ARG A 241 14.82 -15.19 -14.59
C ARG A 241 14.13 -16.42 -15.18
N THR A 242 14.01 -16.45 -16.50
CA THR A 242 13.36 -17.55 -17.21
C THR A 242 14.41 -18.53 -17.73
N SER A 243 14.07 -19.82 -17.76
CA SER A 243 14.84 -20.88 -18.39
C SER A 243 14.03 -21.50 -19.52
N LYS A 244 14.72 -22.18 -20.45
CA LYS A 244 14.06 -22.91 -21.53
C LYS A 244 13.02 -23.90 -20.99
N ALA A 245 13.37 -24.66 -19.97
CA ALA A 245 12.45 -25.60 -19.31
C ALA A 245 11.19 -24.93 -18.70
N LEU A 246 11.32 -23.71 -18.17
CA LEU A 246 10.16 -22.96 -17.67
C LEU A 246 9.22 -22.57 -18.81
N LEU A 247 9.76 -22.10 -19.93
CA LEU A 247 8.95 -21.73 -21.09
C LEU A 247 8.29 -22.94 -21.75
N GLU A 248 9.00 -24.07 -21.81
CA GLU A 248 8.47 -25.34 -22.28
C GLU A 248 7.30 -25.82 -21.38
N ASP A 249 7.42 -25.71 -20.05
CA ASP A 249 6.36 -26.04 -19.11
C ASP A 249 5.13 -25.13 -19.33
N ILE A 250 5.30 -23.81 -19.46
CA ILE A 250 4.20 -22.89 -19.76
C ILE A 250 3.56 -23.22 -21.11
N ASN A 251 4.36 -23.40 -22.15
CA ASN A 251 3.85 -23.68 -23.48
C ASN A 251 3.10 -25.03 -23.52
N SER A 252 3.60 -26.07 -22.88
CA SER A 252 2.93 -27.38 -22.86
C SER A 252 1.56 -27.36 -22.19
N ARG A 253 1.34 -26.47 -21.23
CA ARG A 253 0.07 -26.32 -20.51
C ARG A 253 -0.89 -25.33 -21.15
N CYS A 254 -0.36 -24.25 -21.73
CA CYS A 254 -1.17 -23.11 -22.15
C CYS A 254 -1.33 -22.98 -23.66
N LEU A 255 -0.50 -23.69 -24.48
CA LEU A 255 -0.62 -23.67 -25.94
C LEU A 255 -1.74 -24.61 -26.42
N VAL A 256 -2.93 -24.33 -25.98
CA VAL A 256 -4.17 -25.03 -26.32
C VAL A 256 -5.24 -24.02 -26.62
N SER A 257 -6.21 -24.38 -27.48
CA SER A 257 -7.38 -23.54 -27.73
C SER A 257 -8.28 -23.53 -26.51
N SER A 258 -8.77 -22.37 -26.12
CA SER A 258 -9.82 -22.29 -25.12
C SER A 258 -11.13 -22.80 -25.73
N GLU A 259 -11.81 -23.71 -25.05
CA GLU A 259 -13.20 -24.09 -25.32
C GLU A 259 -14.19 -23.10 -24.69
N ASP A 260 -13.72 -22.23 -23.78
CA ASP A 260 -14.54 -21.21 -23.14
C ASP A 260 -14.76 -20.03 -24.10
N GLU A 261 -15.96 -19.92 -24.63
CA GLU A 261 -16.37 -18.81 -25.51
C GLU A 261 -16.18 -17.44 -24.82
N ARG A 262 -16.15 -17.38 -23.49
CA ARG A 262 -15.94 -16.16 -22.72
C ARG A 262 -14.47 -15.79 -22.55
N CYS A 263 -13.54 -16.56 -23.11
CA CYS A 263 -12.12 -16.28 -23.07
C CYS A 263 -11.79 -14.99 -23.82
N ILE A 264 -11.22 -14.00 -23.13
CA ILE A 264 -10.81 -12.74 -23.74
C ILE A 264 -9.42 -12.84 -24.36
N THR A 265 -9.25 -12.33 -25.59
CA THR A 265 -7.92 -12.30 -26.23
C THR A 265 -7.18 -11.02 -25.90
N LEU A 266 -5.97 -11.15 -25.35
CA LEU A 266 -5.05 -10.04 -25.08
C LEU A 266 -4.06 -9.90 -26.24
N THR A 267 -4.10 -8.76 -26.93
CA THR A 267 -3.26 -8.49 -28.11
C THR A 267 -2.19 -7.44 -27.84
N GLY A 268 -1.14 -7.44 -28.65
CA GLY A 268 -0.07 -6.45 -28.57
C GLY A 268 -0.52 -5.04 -28.98
N ASP A 269 -1.44 -4.91 -29.93
CA ASP A 269 -1.83 -3.64 -30.56
C ASP A 269 -3.35 -3.48 -30.73
N ASN A 270 -3.80 -2.21 -30.89
CA ASN A 270 -5.23 -1.88 -31.02
C ASN A 270 -5.84 -2.37 -32.34
N SER A 271 -5.06 -2.43 -33.42
CA SER A 271 -5.57 -2.85 -34.74
C SER A 271 -6.04 -4.30 -34.69
N THR A 272 -5.20 -5.18 -34.16
CA THR A 272 -5.53 -6.61 -33.98
C THR A 272 -6.75 -6.79 -33.07
N ALA A 273 -6.82 -6.06 -31.93
CA ALA A 273 -7.97 -6.14 -31.03
C ALA A 273 -9.28 -5.68 -31.72
N ASN A 274 -9.23 -4.59 -32.48
CA ASN A 274 -10.42 -4.08 -33.19
C ASN A 274 -10.89 -5.04 -34.28
N ILE A 275 -9.96 -5.63 -35.04
CA ILE A 275 -10.31 -6.62 -36.09
C ILE A 275 -11.03 -7.81 -35.45
N ILE A 276 -10.47 -8.40 -34.40
CA ILE A 276 -11.09 -9.53 -33.70
C ILE A 276 -12.49 -9.18 -33.18
N ASN A 277 -12.63 -8.00 -32.53
CA ASN A 277 -13.92 -7.57 -32.00
C ASN A 277 -14.98 -7.36 -33.11
N GLN A 278 -14.60 -6.75 -34.24
CA GLN A 278 -15.51 -6.53 -35.36
C GLN A 278 -15.87 -7.82 -36.07
N GLU A 279 -14.93 -8.69 -36.40
CA GLU A 279 -15.17 -9.98 -37.06
C GLU A 279 -16.12 -10.85 -36.22
N ARG A 280 -15.89 -10.93 -34.90
CA ARG A 280 -16.71 -11.69 -33.98
C ARG A 280 -18.12 -11.09 -33.85
N LEU A 281 -18.26 -9.74 -33.81
CA LEU A 281 -19.57 -9.09 -33.79
C LEU A 281 -20.33 -9.31 -35.09
N LEU A 282 -19.66 -9.20 -36.26
CA LEU A 282 -20.27 -9.42 -37.56
C LEU A 282 -20.72 -10.86 -37.74
N ALA A 283 -20.00 -11.84 -37.21
CA ALA A 283 -20.34 -13.26 -37.29
C ALA A 283 -21.63 -13.65 -36.56
N LEU A 284 -22.18 -12.78 -35.72
CA LEU A 284 -23.47 -13.00 -35.06
C LEU A 284 -24.63 -12.68 -36.02
N ASP A 285 -25.57 -13.61 -36.17
CA ASP A 285 -26.72 -13.46 -37.06
C ASP A 285 -27.82 -12.52 -36.54
N SER A 286 -27.72 -12.09 -35.27
CA SER A 286 -28.73 -11.25 -34.62
C SER A 286 -28.67 -9.79 -35.12
N ARG A 287 -29.82 -9.08 -34.99
CA ARG A 287 -29.91 -7.66 -35.33
C ARG A 287 -28.96 -6.81 -34.51
N GLU A 288 -28.28 -5.88 -35.18
CA GLU A 288 -27.44 -4.89 -34.54
C GLU A 288 -28.25 -3.72 -33.94
N TYR A 289 -27.83 -3.30 -32.73
CA TYR A 289 -28.33 -2.12 -32.02
C TYR A 289 -27.19 -1.19 -31.75
N VAL A 290 -27.43 0.10 -31.94
CA VAL A 290 -26.47 1.17 -31.63
C VAL A 290 -27.00 2.00 -30.47
N TYR A 291 -26.17 2.16 -29.43
CA TYR A 291 -26.51 2.96 -28.25
C TYR A 291 -25.60 4.16 -28.18
N ASP A 292 -26.18 5.35 -28.40
CA ASP A 292 -25.42 6.60 -28.34
C ASP A 292 -25.21 7.03 -26.88
N GLY A 293 -23.99 7.33 -26.53
CA GLY A 293 -23.62 7.95 -25.28
C GLY A 293 -23.90 9.45 -25.28
N ALA A 294 -24.02 10.04 -24.12
CA ALA A 294 -24.17 11.48 -23.95
C ALA A 294 -22.93 12.07 -23.29
N ILE A 295 -22.46 13.21 -23.78
CA ILE A 295 -21.34 13.95 -23.24
C ILE A 295 -21.83 15.34 -22.82
N THR A 296 -21.48 15.73 -21.60
CA THR A 296 -21.62 17.10 -21.11
C THR A 296 -20.21 17.59 -20.74
N GLY A 297 -19.81 18.76 -21.21
CA GLY A 297 -18.44 19.25 -21.05
C GLY A 297 -17.45 18.63 -22.05
N ASP A 298 -16.14 18.74 -21.78
CA ASP A 298 -15.08 18.28 -22.69
C ASP A 298 -14.43 16.98 -22.21
N ILE A 299 -14.73 15.87 -22.92
CA ILE A 299 -14.08 14.57 -22.73
C ILE A 299 -13.56 14.09 -24.09
N LYS A 300 -12.25 13.81 -24.15
CA LYS A 300 -11.66 13.21 -25.35
C LYS A 300 -12.10 11.74 -25.48
N GLN A 301 -12.47 11.31 -26.68
CA GLN A 301 -12.91 9.95 -26.95
C GLN A 301 -11.91 8.88 -26.50
N ALA A 302 -10.61 9.14 -26.65
CA ALA A 302 -9.54 8.23 -26.18
C ALA A 302 -9.53 8.00 -24.66
N SER A 303 -10.19 8.88 -23.88
CA SER A 303 -10.30 8.77 -22.42
C SER A 303 -11.61 8.13 -21.97
N MET A 304 -12.51 7.78 -22.90
CA MET A 304 -13.79 7.14 -22.55
C MET A 304 -13.56 5.66 -22.23
N PRO A 305 -14.20 5.13 -21.17
CA PRO A 305 -14.07 3.74 -20.79
C PRO A 305 -14.77 2.77 -21.75
N THR A 306 -15.76 3.26 -22.50
CA THR A 306 -16.49 2.53 -23.55
C THR A 306 -16.75 3.45 -24.74
N ASP A 307 -17.25 2.88 -25.84
CA ASP A 307 -17.48 3.61 -27.08
C ASP A 307 -18.65 4.60 -26.96
N LEU A 308 -18.52 5.77 -27.60
CA LEU A 308 -19.58 6.76 -27.67
C LEU A 308 -20.80 6.18 -28.42
N HIS A 309 -20.55 5.50 -29.54
CA HIS A 309 -21.55 4.74 -30.32
C HIS A 309 -21.28 3.26 -30.05
N LEU A 310 -22.03 2.68 -29.12
CA LEU A 310 -21.85 1.31 -28.69
C LEU A 310 -22.65 0.36 -29.57
N HIS A 311 -21.97 -0.37 -30.43
CA HIS A 311 -22.55 -1.36 -31.36
C HIS A 311 -22.61 -2.73 -30.69
N LEU A 312 -23.82 -3.31 -30.58
CA LEU A 312 -24.05 -4.60 -29.95
C LEU A 312 -25.05 -5.45 -30.73
N LYS A 313 -24.85 -6.75 -30.62
CA LYS A 313 -25.81 -7.79 -31.07
C LYS A 313 -26.09 -8.74 -29.90
N VAL A 314 -27.26 -9.41 -29.92
CA VAL A 314 -27.53 -10.50 -28.97
C VAL A 314 -26.52 -11.62 -29.22
N GLY A 315 -25.92 -12.16 -28.13
CA GLY A 315 -24.82 -13.10 -28.22
C GLY A 315 -23.44 -12.42 -28.17
N ALA A 316 -23.35 -11.09 -28.23
CA ALA A 316 -22.06 -10.40 -28.14
C ALA A 316 -21.42 -10.55 -26.79
N HIS A 317 -20.11 -10.86 -26.78
CA HIS A 317 -19.30 -10.88 -25.58
C HIS A 317 -18.92 -9.46 -25.17
N VAL A 318 -19.21 -9.13 -23.94
CA VAL A 318 -18.96 -7.81 -23.39
C VAL A 318 -18.24 -7.89 -22.06
N MET A 319 -17.56 -6.80 -21.71
CA MET A 319 -16.92 -6.62 -20.43
C MET A 319 -17.57 -5.44 -19.72
N MET A 320 -17.87 -5.63 -18.45
CA MET A 320 -18.28 -4.55 -17.55
C MET A 320 -17.10 -3.61 -17.31
N VAL A 321 -17.28 -2.30 -17.54
CA VAL A 321 -16.23 -1.29 -17.38
C VAL A 321 -16.41 -0.42 -16.13
N ARG A 322 -17.27 -0.87 -15.21
CA ARG A 322 -17.52 -0.26 -13.91
C ARG A 322 -18.03 -1.31 -12.92
N ASN A 323 -17.75 -1.09 -11.62
CA ASN A 323 -18.33 -1.90 -10.56
C ASN A 323 -19.84 -1.65 -10.46
N ASP A 324 -20.60 -2.66 -10.07
CA ASP A 324 -22.02 -2.54 -9.78
C ASP A 324 -22.28 -1.56 -8.62
N GLN A 325 -23.19 -0.62 -8.80
CA GLN A 325 -23.52 0.42 -7.81
C GLN A 325 -24.89 0.24 -7.17
N THR A 326 -25.65 -0.80 -7.54
CA THR A 326 -27.05 -0.94 -7.14
C THR A 326 -27.27 -1.27 -5.66
N ASP A 327 -26.25 -1.65 -4.92
CA ASP A 327 -26.39 -2.14 -3.54
C ASP A 327 -26.17 -1.11 -2.43
N ASN A 328 -25.94 0.16 -2.76
CA ASN A 328 -25.74 1.20 -1.74
C ASN A 328 -27.03 1.72 -1.06
N THR A 329 -28.21 1.23 -1.46
CA THR A 329 -29.50 1.68 -0.92
C THR A 329 -30.24 0.66 -0.07
N SER A 330 -29.82 -0.61 -0.06
CA SER A 330 -30.45 -1.64 0.76
C SER A 330 -29.78 -1.76 2.13
N SER A 331 -30.57 -1.72 3.19
CA SER A 331 -30.17 -1.93 4.57
C SER A 331 -29.62 -3.35 4.86
N ASP A 332 -29.62 -4.22 3.87
CA ASP A 332 -29.13 -5.61 4.01
C ASP A 332 -27.71 -5.73 3.47
N LYS A 333 -26.72 -5.62 4.36
CA LYS A 333 -25.27 -5.71 4.09
C LYS A 333 -24.79 -7.07 3.55
N ARG A 334 -25.67 -7.99 3.15
CA ARG A 334 -25.33 -9.35 2.68
C ARG A 334 -25.41 -9.54 1.17
N GLN A 335 -25.88 -8.56 0.39
CA GLN A 335 -25.90 -8.71 -1.07
C GLN A 335 -24.51 -8.44 -1.64
N LYS A 336 -23.93 -9.43 -2.30
CA LYS A 336 -22.68 -9.29 -3.05
C LYS A 336 -22.94 -8.49 -4.32
N ALA A 337 -22.01 -7.59 -4.68
CA ALA A 337 -22.02 -6.92 -5.97
C ALA A 337 -22.23 -7.93 -7.11
N ARG A 338 -23.16 -7.63 -8.03
CA ARG A 338 -23.52 -8.52 -9.16
C ARG A 338 -22.35 -8.70 -10.12
N TRP A 339 -21.51 -7.66 -10.26
CA TRP A 339 -20.28 -7.68 -11.06
C TRP A 339 -19.27 -6.63 -10.56
N VAL A 340 -18.04 -6.78 -11.00
CA VAL A 340 -16.96 -5.81 -10.81
C VAL A 340 -16.39 -5.39 -12.17
N ASN A 341 -15.64 -4.30 -12.20
CA ASN A 341 -14.95 -3.87 -13.41
C ASN A 341 -14.03 -4.99 -13.94
N GLY A 342 -14.13 -5.30 -15.22
CA GLY A 342 -13.44 -6.43 -15.87
C GLY A 342 -14.25 -7.72 -15.91
N THR A 343 -15.43 -7.81 -15.28
CA THR A 343 -16.30 -8.99 -15.37
C THR A 343 -16.80 -9.15 -16.78
N LEU A 344 -16.66 -10.35 -17.34
CA LEU A 344 -17.15 -10.73 -18.65
C LEU A 344 -18.60 -11.20 -18.58
N GLY A 345 -19.35 -10.97 -19.66
CA GLY A 345 -20.72 -11.43 -19.83
C GLY A 345 -21.11 -11.53 -21.30
N VAL A 346 -22.28 -12.09 -21.55
CA VAL A 346 -22.86 -12.23 -22.90
C VAL A 346 -24.15 -11.45 -22.96
N VAL A 347 -24.33 -10.69 -24.02
CA VAL A 347 -25.56 -9.95 -24.25
C VAL A 347 -26.71 -10.93 -24.51
N SER A 348 -27.67 -11.02 -23.59
CA SER A 348 -28.80 -11.96 -23.66
C SER A 348 -30.04 -11.34 -24.31
N GLN A 349 -30.22 -10.02 -24.22
CA GLN A 349 -31.35 -9.32 -24.82
C GLN A 349 -31.02 -7.85 -25.07
N LEU A 350 -31.47 -7.31 -26.19
CA LEU A 350 -31.37 -5.90 -26.57
C LEU A 350 -32.72 -5.33 -26.90
N THR A 351 -32.97 -4.11 -26.45
CA THR A 351 -34.12 -3.28 -26.88
C THR A 351 -33.60 -1.91 -27.32
N LYS A 352 -34.44 -1.03 -27.78
CA LYS A 352 -34.04 0.32 -28.19
C LYS A 352 -33.34 1.10 -27.06
N ASN A 353 -33.70 0.85 -25.77
CA ASN A 353 -33.26 1.63 -24.64
C ASN A 353 -32.72 0.78 -23.47
N SER A 354 -32.48 -0.51 -23.66
CA SER A 354 -32.08 -1.39 -22.57
C SER A 354 -31.19 -2.53 -23.05
N ILE A 355 -30.22 -2.86 -22.26
CA ILE A 355 -29.28 -3.96 -22.49
C ILE A 355 -29.40 -4.95 -21.32
N LYS A 356 -29.54 -6.23 -21.64
CA LYS A 356 -29.52 -7.32 -20.68
C LYS A 356 -28.29 -8.17 -20.94
N VAL A 357 -27.50 -8.38 -19.90
CA VAL A 357 -26.25 -9.14 -19.96
C VAL A 357 -26.33 -10.32 -19.00
N GLU A 358 -25.99 -11.48 -19.50
CA GLU A 358 -25.80 -12.67 -18.67
C GLU A 358 -24.39 -12.71 -18.11
N ILE A 359 -24.28 -12.79 -16.79
CA ILE A 359 -23.03 -12.86 -16.04
C ILE A 359 -23.12 -14.07 -15.10
N ASN A 360 -22.21 -15.03 -15.25
CA ASN A 360 -22.18 -16.25 -14.44
C ASN A 360 -23.53 -17.02 -14.43
N GLY A 361 -24.21 -17.09 -15.58
CA GLY A 361 -25.50 -17.77 -15.72
C GLY A 361 -26.72 -16.97 -15.21
N VAL A 362 -26.51 -15.75 -14.72
CA VAL A 362 -27.59 -14.87 -14.24
C VAL A 362 -27.70 -13.66 -15.16
N SER A 363 -28.90 -13.42 -15.68
CA SER A 363 -29.17 -12.28 -16.56
C SER A 363 -29.51 -11.02 -15.75
N HIS A 364 -28.82 -9.92 -16.05
CA HIS A 364 -29.00 -8.63 -15.40
C HIS A 364 -29.37 -7.54 -16.41
N TRP A 365 -30.34 -6.71 -16.08
CA TRP A 365 -30.56 -5.46 -16.78
C TRP A 365 -29.48 -4.46 -16.39
N ILE A 366 -28.83 -3.89 -17.41
CA ILE A 366 -27.75 -2.93 -17.25
C ILE A 366 -28.30 -1.53 -17.49
N GLY A 367 -28.12 -0.65 -16.52
CA GLY A 367 -28.44 0.77 -16.63
C GLY A 367 -27.31 1.58 -17.26
N ARG A 368 -27.61 2.80 -17.71
CA ARG A 368 -26.59 3.76 -18.09
C ARG A 368 -25.88 4.27 -16.86
N GLU A 369 -24.57 4.44 -16.95
CA GLU A 369 -23.70 4.94 -15.89
C GLU A 369 -23.08 6.27 -16.29
N LYS A 370 -22.69 7.06 -15.29
CA LYS A 370 -22.04 8.36 -15.48
C LYS A 370 -20.58 8.28 -15.07
N TRP A 371 -19.69 8.67 -15.95
CA TRP A 371 -18.27 8.86 -15.63
C TRP A 371 -18.00 10.34 -15.58
N GLU A 372 -17.59 10.79 -14.42
CA GLU A 372 -17.32 12.18 -14.12
C GLU A 372 -15.84 12.48 -14.29
N LYS A 373 -15.52 13.50 -15.06
CA LYS A 373 -14.19 14.08 -15.14
C LYS A 373 -14.09 15.18 -14.13
N TYR A 374 -13.21 14.98 -13.16
CA TYR A 374 -12.98 15.96 -12.10
C TYR A 374 -11.89 16.94 -12.49
N GLN A 375 -12.00 18.14 -11.94
CA GLN A 375 -10.94 19.13 -11.88
C GLN A 375 -10.81 19.56 -10.42
N TYR A 376 -9.57 19.67 -9.96
CA TYR A 376 -9.33 20.19 -8.62
C TYR A 376 -9.54 21.71 -8.62
N ARG A 377 -10.13 22.22 -7.56
CA ARG A 377 -10.26 23.64 -7.24
C ARG A 377 -9.78 23.88 -5.81
N TYR A 378 -9.02 24.93 -5.59
CA TYR A 378 -8.65 25.34 -4.25
C TYR A 378 -9.66 26.36 -3.74
N ASN A 379 -10.29 26.07 -2.60
CA ASN A 379 -11.15 27.00 -1.89
C ASN A 379 -10.29 27.79 -0.90
N ALA A 380 -10.03 29.06 -1.21
CA ALA A 380 -9.14 29.92 -0.41
C ALA A 380 -9.74 30.26 0.96
N GLU A 381 -11.07 30.33 1.09
CA GLU A 381 -11.76 30.63 2.36
C GLU A 381 -11.64 29.45 3.33
N GLU A 382 -11.93 28.23 2.86
CA GLU A 382 -11.84 27.02 3.68
C GLU A 382 -10.43 26.41 3.72
N LYS A 383 -9.50 26.93 2.91
CA LYS A 383 -8.13 26.40 2.70
C LYS A 383 -8.13 24.91 2.36
N LYS A 384 -9.09 24.48 1.54
CA LYS A 384 -9.30 23.09 1.16
C LYS A 384 -9.20 22.90 -0.35
N LEU A 385 -8.74 21.71 -0.74
CA LEU A 385 -8.78 21.24 -2.11
C LEU A 385 -10.12 20.54 -2.37
N GLU A 386 -10.91 21.10 -3.27
CA GLU A 386 -12.21 20.57 -3.69
C GLU A 386 -12.09 19.93 -5.08
N LYS A 387 -13.03 19.05 -5.42
CA LYS A 387 -13.15 18.44 -6.74
C LYS A 387 -14.45 18.91 -7.39
N ASP A 388 -14.33 19.58 -8.51
CA ASP A 388 -15.49 19.96 -9.33
C ASP A 388 -15.65 18.99 -10.50
N VAL A 389 -16.89 18.61 -10.80
CA VAL A 389 -17.21 17.83 -12.00
C VAL A 389 -17.25 18.78 -13.20
N VAL A 390 -16.28 18.66 -14.09
CA VAL A 390 -16.16 19.54 -15.29
C VAL A 390 -16.70 18.92 -16.56
N ALA A 391 -16.85 17.61 -16.59
CA ALA A 391 -17.48 16.91 -17.70
C ALA A 391 -18.05 15.56 -17.24
N VAL A 392 -19.10 15.12 -17.91
CA VAL A 392 -19.77 13.85 -17.63
C VAL A 392 -19.96 13.10 -18.95
N PHE A 393 -19.54 11.84 -18.96
CA PHE A 393 -19.85 10.89 -20.02
C PHE A 393 -20.90 9.89 -19.49
N THR A 394 -22.00 9.74 -20.20
CA THR A 394 -23.09 8.82 -19.83
C THR A 394 -23.27 7.77 -20.91
N GLN A 395 -23.09 6.49 -20.57
CA GLN A 395 -23.26 5.36 -21.48
C GLN A 395 -23.55 4.08 -20.67
N TYR A 396 -23.91 3.00 -21.34
CA TYR A 396 -23.94 1.68 -20.70
C TYR A 396 -22.53 1.23 -20.33
N PRO A 397 -22.31 0.70 -19.10
CA PRO A 397 -20.98 0.33 -18.61
C PRO A 397 -20.47 -1.00 -19.20
N VAL A 398 -20.59 -1.16 -20.51
CA VAL A 398 -20.15 -2.35 -21.25
C VAL A 398 -19.37 -1.96 -22.51
N LYS A 399 -18.43 -2.82 -22.90
CA LYS A 399 -17.74 -2.74 -24.20
C LYS A 399 -17.54 -4.14 -24.76
N LEU A 400 -17.34 -4.26 -26.08
CA LEU A 400 -16.98 -5.53 -26.70
C LEU A 400 -15.71 -6.10 -26.06
N ALA A 401 -15.71 -7.39 -25.82
CA ALA A 401 -14.66 -8.07 -25.06
C ALA A 401 -14.23 -9.42 -25.66
N TYR A 402 -14.22 -9.55 -26.96
CA TYR A 402 -13.54 -10.65 -27.63
C TYR A 402 -12.02 -10.46 -27.59
N ALA A 403 -11.56 -9.21 -27.76
CA ALA A 403 -10.16 -8.85 -27.65
C ALA A 403 -9.95 -7.47 -27.06
N VAL A 404 -8.83 -7.30 -26.34
CA VAL A 404 -8.37 -6.03 -25.77
C VAL A 404 -6.84 -5.99 -25.80
N THR A 405 -6.26 -4.79 -25.88
CA THR A 405 -4.81 -4.68 -25.83
C THR A 405 -4.27 -4.93 -24.42
N ILE A 406 -3.06 -5.50 -24.34
CA ILE A 406 -2.35 -5.71 -23.08
C ILE A 406 -2.22 -4.41 -22.28
N HIS A 407 -2.00 -3.26 -22.94
CA HIS A 407 -1.96 -1.94 -22.29
C HIS A 407 -3.28 -1.58 -21.60
N LYS A 408 -4.41 -1.78 -22.29
CA LYS A 408 -5.75 -1.49 -21.73
C LYS A 408 -6.20 -2.51 -20.70
N SER A 409 -5.59 -3.71 -20.67
CA SER A 409 -5.84 -4.73 -19.66
C SER A 409 -5.10 -4.48 -18.34
N GLN A 410 -4.17 -3.50 -18.30
CA GLN A 410 -3.42 -3.16 -17.10
C GLN A 410 -4.38 -2.78 -15.96
N GLY A 411 -4.11 -3.27 -14.75
CA GLY A 411 -5.01 -3.12 -13.61
C GLY A 411 -6.18 -4.12 -13.57
N GLN A 412 -6.61 -4.68 -14.70
CA GLN A 412 -7.76 -5.59 -14.79
C GLN A 412 -7.41 -7.03 -14.40
N THR A 413 -8.44 -7.84 -14.16
CA THR A 413 -8.34 -9.28 -13.89
C THR A 413 -9.45 -10.01 -14.65
N TYR A 414 -9.11 -11.08 -15.31
CA TYR A 414 -10.05 -11.90 -16.10
C TYR A 414 -10.05 -13.33 -15.60
N ASP A 415 -11.18 -14.00 -15.76
CA ASP A 415 -11.32 -15.41 -15.37
C ASP A 415 -10.64 -16.33 -16.38
N SER A 416 -10.68 -16.01 -17.69
CA SER A 416 -10.04 -16.76 -18.77
C SER A 416 -9.39 -15.81 -19.77
N VAL A 417 -8.16 -16.09 -20.18
CA VAL A 417 -7.35 -15.21 -21.04
C VAL A 417 -6.63 -16.02 -22.11
N ASN A 418 -6.78 -15.62 -23.37
CA ASN A 418 -5.94 -16.04 -24.48
C ASN A 418 -4.93 -14.93 -24.81
N VAL A 419 -3.64 -15.22 -24.80
CA VAL A 419 -2.59 -14.24 -25.08
C VAL A 419 -2.10 -14.41 -26.51
N ASP A 420 -2.39 -13.42 -27.35
CA ASP A 420 -1.94 -13.37 -28.74
C ASP A 420 -0.76 -12.40 -28.89
N LEU A 421 0.42 -12.96 -28.94
CA LEU A 421 1.67 -12.30 -29.26
C LEU A 421 2.22 -12.75 -30.63
N SER A 422 1.37 -12.99 -31.60
CA SER A 422 1.74 -13.48 -32.93
C SER A 422 2.74 -12.57 -33.63
N ARG A 423 2.69 -11.24 -33.35
CA ARG A 423 3.67 -10.25 -33.82
C ARG A 423 4.86 -10.06 -32.91
N GLY A 424 5.03 -10.91 -31.87
CA GLY A 424 6.07 -10.81 -30.83
C GLY A 424 5.76 -9.76 -29.76
N ALA A 425 6.42 -9.86 -28.62
CA ALA A 425 6.39 -8.82 -27.60
C ALA A 425 7.35 -7.70 -28.00
N PHE A 426 6.91 -6.45 -27.98
CA PHE A 426 7.73 -5.31 -28.37
C PHE A 426 8.22 -4.48 -27.18
N ALA A 427 7.49 -4.49 -26.04
CA ALA A 427 7.83 -3.71 -24.86
C ALA A 427 8.29 -4.58 -23.68
N ALA A 428 9.17 -4.04 -22.85
CA ALA A 428 9.52 -4.65 -21.57
C ALA A 428 8.27 -4.84 -20.69
N GLY A 429 8.19 -5.96 -19.95
CA GLY A 429 7.08 -6.26 -19.07
C GLY A 429 5.77 -6.70 -19.75
N GLN A 430 5.68 -6.64 -21.08
CA GLN A 430 4.44 -6.91 -21.82
C GLN A 430 3.91 -8.33 -21.57
N VAL A 431 4.77 -9.35 -21.65
CA VAL A 431 4.39 -10.73 -21.32
C VAL A 431 3.96 -10.86 -19.86
N TYR A 432 4.74 -10.29 -18.94
CA TYR A 432 4.38 -10.32 -17.53
C TYR A 432 2.99 -9.70 -17.27
N VAL A 433 2.71 -8.54 -17.88
CA VAL A 433 1.38 -7.91 -17.75
C VAL A 433 0.31 -8.83 -18.28
N ALA A 434 0.47 -9.40 -19.48
CA ALA A 434 -0.52 -10.28 -20.09
C ALA A 434 -0.83 -11.52 -19.23
N LEU A 435 0.21 -12.27 -18.84
CA LEU A 435 0.04 -13.49 -18.03
C LEU A 435 -0.53 -13.19 -16.64
N SER A 436 -0.16 -12.07 -16.05
CA SER A 436 -0.66 -11.67 -14.72
C SER A 436 -2.14 -11.24 -14.70
N ARG A 437 -2.82 -11.21 -15.85
CA ARG A 437 -4.26 -10.90 -15.92
C ARG A 437 -5.13 -12.04 -15.45
N CYS A 438 -4.64 -13.29 -15.52
CA CYS A 438 -5.31 -14.49 -15.00
C CYS A 438 -5.11 -14.69 -13.50
N ARG A 439 -6.04 -15.44 -12.93
CA ARG A 439 -5.96 -15.88 -11.52
C ARG A 439 -5.20 -17.19 -11.35
N SER A 440 -5.24 -18.05 -12.36
CA SER A 440 -4.60 -19.37 -12.35
C SER A 440 -4.04 -19.70 -13.73
N MET A 441 -3.21 -20.73 -13.79
CA MET A 441 -2.57 -21.19 -15.02
C MET A 441 -3.55 -21.98 -15.91
N GLU A 442 -4.55 -22.63 -15.33
CA GLU A 442 -5.57 -23.41 -16.03
C GLU A 442 -6.47 -22.53 -16.91
N SER A 443 -6.59 -21.26 -16.57
CA SER A 443 -7.40 -20.29 -17.31
C SER A 443 -6.57 -19.44 -18.27
N LEU A 444 -5.29 -19.78 -18.45
CA LEU A 444 -4.37 -19.06 -19.32
C LEU A 444 -4.12 -19.87 -20.59
N PHE A 445 -4.38 -19.24 -21.74
CA PHE A 445 -4.17 -19.80 -23.08
C PHE A 445 -3.18 -18.94 -23.86
N LEU A 446 -2.46 -19.57 -24.79
CA LEU A 446 -1.50 -18.92 -25.66
C LEU A 446 -1.85 -19.23 -27.14
N ALA A 447 -2.07 -18.19 -27.92
CA ALA A 447 -2.26 -18.35 -29.36
C ALA A 447 -0.98 -18.80 -30.08
N LYS A 448 0.19 -18.51 -29.50
CA LYS A 448 1.52 -18.89 -29.99
C LYS A 448 2.45 -19.21 -28.83
N ALA A 449 3.35 -20.17 -29.04
CA ALA A 449 4.37 -20.52 -28.06
C ALA A 449 5.23 -19.32 -27.68
N LEU A 450 5.41 -19.10 -26.37
CA LEU A 450 6.31 -18.10 -25.83
C LEU A 450 7.76 -18.53 -26.07
N LYS A 451 8.57 -17.59 -26.54
CA LYS A 451 10.00 -17.74 -26.72
C LYS A 451 10.78 -16.89 -25.73
N GLN A 452 12.05 -17.19 -25.54
CA GLN A 452 12.93 -16.41 -24.67
C GLN A 452 13.03 -14.94 -25.10
N GLU A 453 12.97 -14.67 -26.39
CA GLU A 453 13.01 -13.31 -26.99
C GLU A 453 11.76 -12.46 -26.66
N ASP A 454 10.63 -13.11 -26.32
CA ASP A 454 9.40 -12.43 -25.90
C ASP A 454 9.49 -11.92 -24.46
N ILE A 455 10.36 -12.52 -23.63
CA ILE A 455 10.53 -12.13 -22.23
C ILE A 455 11.48 -10.94 -22.14
N LYS A 456 10.93 -9.77 -22.40
CA LYS A 456 11.68 -8.51 -22.33
C LYS A 456 11.53 -7.90 -20.93
N VAL A 457 12.66 -7.61 -20.29
CA VAL A 457 12.72 -6.92 -18.98
C VAL A 457 13.77 -5.82 -19.08
N SER A 458 13.47 -4.64 -18.55
CA SER A 458 14.45 -3.54 -18.52
C SER A 458 15.55 -3.84 -17.50
N ARG A 459 16.81 -3.84 -17.97
CA ARG A 459 17.98 -4.00 -17.11
C ARG A 459 18.10 -2.84 -16.11
N GLU A 460 17.79 -1.62 -16.54
CA GLU A 460 17.80 -0.42 -15.71
C GLU A 460 16.84 -0.55 -14.52
N VAL A 461 15.64 -1.10 -14.76
CA VAL A 461 14.67 -1.38 -13.70
C VAL A 461 15.19 -2.44 -12.73
N ILE A 462 15.78 -3.53 -13.25
CA ILE A 462 16.36 -4.57 -12.38
C ILE A 462 17.43 -3.97 -11.47
N ASP A 463 18.32 -3.15 -12.02
CA ASP A 463 19.44 -2.57 -11.27
C ASP A 463 18.94 -1.53 -10.27
N TYR A 464 17.96 -0.68 -10.66
CA TYR A 464 17.33 0.28 -9.77
C TYR A 464 16.66 -0.41 -8.59
N MET A 465 15.90 -1.47 -8.84
CA MET A 465 15.16 -2.20 -7.81
C MET A 465 16.07 -3.04 -6.89
N LYS A 466 17.13 -3.65 -7.42
CA LYS A 466 18.08 -4.43 -6.61
C LYS A 466 18.79 -3.59 -5.56
N ASN A 467 19.15 -2.37 -5.89
CA ASN A 467 20.01 -1.53 -5.06
C ASN A 467 19.23 -0.75 -3.98
N LYS A 468 17.91 -0.80 -3.97
CA LYS A 468 17.10 0.11 -3.13
C LYS A 468 15.99 -0.53 -2.32
N VAL A 469 15.66 -1.80 -2.52
CA VAL A 469 14.62 -2.49 -1.75
C VAL A 469 15.25 -3.25 -0.61
N VAL A 470 15.22 -2.68 0.59
CA VAL A 470 15.54 -3.40 1.83
C VAL A 470 14.32 -4.26 2.19
N LYS A 471 14.48 -5.59 2.09
CA LYS A 471 13.44 -6.54 2.52
C LYS A 471 13.65 -6.87 3.99
N PRO A 472 12.75 -6.44 4.89
CA PRO A 472 12.91 -6.75 6.31
C PRO A 472 12.91 -8.26 6.55
N VAL A 473 13.90 -8.75 7.27
CA VAL A 473 13.93 -10.14 7.75
C VAL A 473 12.99 -10.25 8.95
N ARG A 474 11.84 -10.90 8.76
CA ARG A 474 10.78 -11.01 9.76
C ARG A 474 11.08 -12.02 10.87
N LYS A 475 12.01 -12.92 10.63
CA LYS A 475 12.42 -13.96 11.57
C LYS A 475 13.91 -14.21 11.39
N THR A 476 14.66 -14.11 12.47
CA THR A 476 16.06 -14.51 12.59
C THR A 476 16.20 -15.69 13.52
N ASN A 477 17.41 -16.07 13.91
CA ASN A 477 17.62 -17.03 15.00
C ASN A 477 17.31 -16.42 16.37
N ASP A 478 17.39 -15.08 16.47
CA ASP A 478 17.28 -14.37 17.75
C ASP A 478 15.89 -13.84 18.01
N TYR A 479 15.15 -13.43 16.97
CA TYR A 479 13.84 -12.82 17.12
C TYR A 479 12.88 -13.10 15.94
N LYS A 480 11.58 -12.92 16.23
CA LYS A 480 10.49 -12.91 15.25
C LYS A 480 9.67 -11.62 15.39
N ILE A 481 9.46 -10.92 14.28
CA ILE A 481 8.55 -9.78 14.23
C ILE A 481 7.12 -10.30 14.12
N VAL A 482 6.31 -9.98 15.12
CA VAL A 482 4.88 -10.31 15.15
C VAL A 482 4.09 -9.13 14.61
N ASN A 483 3.33 -9.39 13.59
CA ASN A 483 2.54 -8.40 12.91
C ASN A 483 1.27 -8.10 13.69
N VAL A 484 1.28 -7.01 14.44
CA VAL A 484 0.19 -6.59 15.31
C VAL A 484 0.24 -5.07 15.47
N SER A 485 -0.92 -4.43 15.48
CA SER A 485 -0.98 -3.00 15.83
C SER A 485 -0.73 -2.84 17.33
N GLN A 486 0.20 -1.95 17.69
CA GLN A 486 0.41 -1.61 19.10
C GLN A 486 -0.90 -1.15 19.73
N ARG A 487 -1.09 -1.47 21.00
CA ARG A 487 -2.32 -1.15 21.79
C ARG A 487 -3.58 -1.91 21.39
N SER A 488 -3.52 -2.81 20.40
CA SER A 488 -4.64 -3.71 20.09
C SER A 488 -4.77 -4.81 21.16
N ALA A 489 -5.96 -5.41 21.28
CA ALA A 489 -6.19 -6.54 22.21
C ALA A 489 -5.21 -7.70 21.96
N LYS A 490 -4.83 -7.94 20.70
CA LYS A 490 -3.82 -8.96 20.35
C LYS A 490 -2.42 -8.56 20.82
N TRP A 491 -2.08 -7.27 20.76
CA TRP A 491 -0.80 -6.78 21.25
C TRP A 491 -0.69 -6.90 22.78
N HIS A 492 -1.77 -6.58 23.53
CA HIS A 492 -1.83 -6.78 24.98
C HIS A 492 -1.61 -8.25 25.33
N ARG A 493 -2.30 -9.19 24.68
CA ARG A 493 -2.11 -10.64 24.89
C ARG A 493 -0.69 -11.11 24.61
N LEU A 494 0.01 -10.52 23.63
CA LEU A 494 1.42 -10.87 23.34
C LEU A 494 2.39 -10.41 24.43
N ARG A 495 2.02 -9.41 25.21
CA ARG A 495 2.80 -8.83 26.30
C ARG A 495 2.50 -9.49 27.64
N GLU A 496 1.33 -10.12 27.73
CA GLU A 496 0.83 -10.76 28.95
C GLU A 496 1.82 -11.76 29.52
N GLY A 497 2.18 -11.54 30.79
CA GLY A 497 3.11 -12.38 31.51
C GLY A 497 4.54 -12.40 30.98
N ARG A 498 4.90 -11.54 30.03
CA ARG A 498 6.27 -11.45 29.49
C ARG A 498 7.05 -10.28 30.06
N VAL A 499 8.36 -10.41 30.08
CA VAL A 499 9.23 -9.25 30.26
C VAL A 499 9.20 -8.43 28.99
N THR A 500 8.84 -7.16 29.14
CA THR A 500 8.83 -6.19 28.06
C THR A 500 9.76 -5.03 28.38
N GLY A 501 9.98 -4.11 27.44
CA GLY A 501 10.82 -2.94 27.67
C GLY A 501 10.46 -2.18 28.95
N THR A 502 9.16 -2.05 29.25
CA THR A 502 8.67 -1.35 30.44
C THR A 502 8.92 -2.10 31.76
N THR A 503 8.98 -3.41 31.73
CA THR A 503 9.18 -4.26 32.91
C THR A 503 10.62 -4.73 33.10
N ALA A 504 11.47 -4.62 32.06
CA ALA A 504 12.87 -5.03 32.08
C ALA A 504 13.69 -4.36 33.18
N PHE A 505 13.36 -3.12 33.57
CA PHE A 505 13.98 -2.39 34.66
C PHE A 505 13.92 -3.14 36.00
N TYR A 506 12.91 -3.96 36.23
CA TYR A 506 12.72 -4.69 37.47
C TYR A 506 13.60 -5.93 37.60
N LEU A 507 14.22 -6.40 36.50
CA LEU A 507 15.18 -7.51 36.50
C LEU A 507 16.50 -7.16 37.27
N ARG A 508 16.77 -5.88 37.51
CA ARG A 508 17.95 -5.44 38.29
C ARG A 508 17.90 -5.76 39.77
N ARG A 509 16.71 -6.17 40.28
CA ARG A 509 16.54 -6.49 41.71
C ARG A 509 17.15 -7.83 42.05
N ASN A 510 17.38 -8.08 43.32
CA ASN A 510 17.96 -9.34 43.80
C ASN A 510 17.08 -10.57 43.60
N SER A 511 15.76 -10.40 43.42
CA SER A 511 14.81 -11.45 43.06
C SER A 511 14.03 -11.04 41.83
N VAL A 512 13.73 -12.02 40.95
CA VAL A 512 12.92 -11.85 39.77
C VAL A 512 11.41 -11.83 40.08
N ASP A 513 10.97 -12.21 41.28
CA ASP A 513 9.54 -12.28 41.67
C ASP A 513 8.80 -10.98 41.43
N TYR A 514 9.44 -9.85 41.70
CA TYR A 514 8.82 -8.55 41.45
C TYR A 514 8.67 -8.25 39.97
N ALA A 515 9.61 -8.72 39.14
CA ALA A 515 9.49 -8.57 37.67
C ALA A 515 8.36 -9.46 37.13
N ILE A 516 8.21 -10.68 37.66
CA ILE A 516 7.11 -11.61 37.34
C ILE A 516 5.77 -10.97 37.74
N LYS A 517 5.65 -10.51 38.99
CA LYS A 517 4.46 -9.83 39.47
C LYS A 517 4.07 -8.63 38.60
N LYS A 518 5.05 -7.78 38.24
CA LYS A 518 4.81 -6.64 37.36
C LYS A 518 4.47 -7.04 35.91
N GLY A 519 5.01 -8.11 35.41
CA GLY A 519 4.64 -8.67 34.09
C GLY A 519 3.17 -9.09 34.05
N ILE A 520 2.65 -9.65 35.14
CA ILE A 520 1.24 -10.07 35.28
C ILE A 520 0.35 -8.86 35.55
N GLU A 521 0.73 -7.93 36.44
CA GLU A 521 -0.06 -6.76 36.83
C GLU A 521 -0.24 -5.73 35.69
N ASN A 522 0.74 -5.63 34.78
CA ASN A 522 0.65 -4.66 33.66
C ASN A 522 -0.48 -4.96 32.68
N ASP A 523 -1.14 -6.11 32.80
CA ASP A 523 -2.22 -6.54 31.92
C ASP A 523 -3.62 -6.24 32.46
N LEU A 524 -3.75 -5.67 33.65
CA LEU A 524 -5.04 -5.50 34.37
C LEU A 524 -5.74 -4.15 34.18
N GLY A 525 -5.33 -3.31 33.23
CA GLY A 525 -6.10 -2.10 32.97
C GLY A 525 -5.49 -1.09 32.02
N ASP A 526 -6.27 -0.66 31.07
CA ASP A 526 -6.06 0.54 30.23
C ASP A 526 -6.25 1.82 31.08
N TYR A 527 -5.30 2.10 31.95
CA TYR A 527 -5.23 3.40 32.56
C TYR A 527 -4.50 4.36 31.63
N THR A 528 -5.25 5.07 30.81
CA THR A 528 -4.73 6.19 30.01
C THR A 528 -4.92 7.49 30.77
N ASN A 529 -3.87 8.30 30.84
CA ASN A 529 -3.92 9.66 31.34
C ASN A 529 -3.56 10.64 30.21
N GLU A 530 -3.88 11.91 30.40
CA GLU A 530 -3.65 12.98 29.41
C GLU A 530 -2.17 13.02 28.91
N TYR A 531 -1.21 12.70 29.77
CA TYR A 531 0.20 12.66 29.41
C TYR A 531 0.51 11.50 28.43
N MET A 532 -0.12 10.34 28.62
CA MET A 532 0.03 9.20 27.73
C MET A 532 -0.63 9.46 26.37
N GLU A 533 -1.83 10.06 26.36
CA GLU A 533 -2.51 10.45 25.12
C GLU A 533 -1.70 11.50 24.34
N ARG A 534 -1.15 12.50 25.05
CA ARG A 534 -0.23 13.48 24.45
C ARG A 534 1.02 12.80 23.89
N GLY A 535 1.61 11.86 24.62
CA GLY A 535 2.74 11.05 24.15
C GLY A 535 2.42 10.34 22.84
N HIS A 536 1.26 9.70 22.74
CA HIS A 536 0.81 8.99 21.56
C HIS A 536 0.61 9.89 20.33
N LYS A 537 0.07 11.11 20.54
CA LYS A 537 -0.11 12.09 19.44
C LYS A 537 1.23 12.63 18.93
N LEU A 538 2.21 12.79 19.82
CA LEU A 538 3.52 13.37 19.49
C LEU A 538 4.55 12.36 18.98
N GLU A 539 4.39 11.06 19.28
CA GLU A 539 5.28 9.99 18.85
C GLU A 539 5.53 9.95 17.33
N PRO A 540 4.50 9.91 16.45
CA PRO A 540 4.72 9.90 15.01
C PRO A 540 5.44 11.15 14.51
N ILE A 541 5.15 12.31 15.13
CA ILE A 541 5.75 13.59 14.77
C ILE A 541 7.23 13.62 15.17
N GLY A 542 7.56 13.19 16.41
CA GLY A 542 8.92 13.14 16.91
C GLY A 542 9.79 12.17 16.11
N ILE A 543 9.27 10.99 15.79
CA ILE A 543 9.95 9.98 14.95
C ILE A 543 10.18 10.51 13.53
N SER A 544 9.20 11.17 12.93
CA SER A 544 9.34 11.75 11.58
C SER A 544 10.43 12.83 11.55
N LYS A 545 10.45 13.73 12.54
CA LYS A 545 11.49 14.76 12.67
C LYS A 545 12.88 14.15 12.87
N PHE A 546 12.99 13.12 13.71
CA PHE A 546 14.23 12.36 13.92
C PHE A 546 14.71 11.72 12.61
N ALA A 547 13.83 10.99 11.93
CA ALA A 547 14.13 10.30 10.68
C ALA A 547 14.66 11.28 9.62
N ARG A 548 14.00 12.43 9.49
CA ARG A 548 14.41 13.52 8.57
C ARG A 548 15.78 14.08 8.93
N GLN A 549 16.03 14.38 10.22
CA GLN A 549 17.29 14.97 10.66
C GLN A 549 18.49 14.01 10.51
N LYS A 550 18.25 12.70 10.69
CA LYS A 550 19.30 11.67 10.58
C LYS A 550 19.41 11.06 9.18
N GLY A 551 18.47 11.34 8.26
CA GLY A 551 18.43 10.70 6.96
C GLY A 551 18.18 9.18 7.03
N LEU A 552 17.48 8.72 8.09
CA LEU A 552 17.24 7.31 8.35
C LEU A 552 15.81 6.93 7.98
N TYR A 553 15.64 5.74 7.40
CA TYR A 553 14.32 5.16 7.21
C TYR A 553 13.92 4.38 8.47
N VAL A 554 12.87 4.86 9.14
CA VAL A 554 12.35 4.26 10.38
C VAL A 554 11.03 3.55 10.09
N GLU A 555 10.98 2.24 10.32
CA GLU A 555 9.77 1.45 10.21
C GLU A 555 9.13 1.26 11.59
N SER A 556 7.80 1.40 11.68
CA SER A 556 7.04 1.05 12.89
C SER A 556 6.83 -0.46 12.97
N VAL A 557 7.05 -1.05 14.12
CA VAL A 557 6.92 -2.49 14.38
C VAL A 557 6.02 -2.72 15.58
N GLY A 558 5.05 -3.64 15.46
CA GLY A 558 4.09 -3.88 16.52
C GLY A 558 4.68 -4.56 17.74
N PHE A 559 5.25 -5.76 17.56
CA PHE A 559 5.85 -6.54 18.63
C PHE A 559 6.99 -7.42 18.10
N ILE A 560 8.08 -7.49 18.83
CA ILE A 560 9.22 -8.35 18.54
C ILE A 560 9.29 -9.40 19.67
N SER A 561 9.11 -10.67 19.29
CA SER A 561 9.23 -11.78 20.22
C SER A 561 10.64 -12.35 20.13
N SER A 562 11.33 -12.52 21.25
CA SER A 562 12.60 -13.25 21.29
C SER A 562 12.38 -14.72 20.93
N LEU A 563 13.33 -15.32 20.23
CA LEU A 563 13.39 -16.75 19.96
C LEU A 563 14.43 -17.45 20.85
N VAL A 564 15.25 -16.65 21.55
CA VAL A 564 16.22 -17.14 22.54
C VAL A 564 15.53 -17.30 23.90
N HIS A 565 14.66 -16.35 24.26
CA HIS A 565 13.91 -16.34 25.51
C HIS A 565 12.42 -16.16 25.22
N ASN A 566 11.64 -17.22 25.37
CA ASN A 566 10.21 -17.22 25.05
C ASN A 566 9.40 -16.19 25.83
N GLU A 567 9.86 -15.84 27.01
CA GLU A 567 9.25 -14.89 27.93
C GLU A 567 9.71 -13.43 27.69
N ALA A 568 10.51 -13.20 26.64
CA ALA A 568 10.99 -11.87 26.28
C ALA A 568 10.29 -11.33 25.04
N GLY A 569 9.87 -10.07 25.10
CA GLY A 569 9.34 -9.37 23.94
C GLY A 569 9.48 -7.87 24.05
N PHE A 570 9.56 -7.19 22.91
CA PHE A 570 9.81 -5.78 22.83
C PHE A 570 8.91 -5.09 21.79
N SER A 571 8.41 -3.92 22.12
CA SER A 571 7.66 -3.07 21.19
C SER A 571 8.42 -1.76 21.04
N PRO A 572 9.25 -1.60 20.01
CA PRO A 572 9.92 -0.33 19.73
C PRO A 572 8.95 0.69 19.15
N ASP A 573 9.22 1.96 19.36
CA ASP A 573 8.51 3.03 18.67
C ASP A 573 8.94 3.14 17.20
N GLY A 574 10.16 2.66 16.87
CA GLY A 574 10.65 2.51 15.50
C GLY A 574 11.87 1.61 15.40
N VAL A 575 12.14 1.11 14.20
CA VAL A 575 13.34 0.33 13.88
C VAL A 575 13.97 0.78 12.56
N VAL A 576 15.29 0.63 12.42
CA VAL A 576 16.02 0.78 11.16
C VAL A 576 16.60 -0.56 10.78
N TYR A 577 16.45 -0.93 9.50
CA TYR A 577 17.05 -2.15 8.96
C TYR A 577 18.37 -1.86 8.28
N GLY A 578 19.31 -2.77 8.41
CA GLY A 578 20.54 -2.79 7.62
C GLY A 578 20.32 -3.34 6.21
N ASP A 579 21.37 -3.34 5.41
CA ASP A 579 21.35 -3.82 4.02
C ASP A 579 20.99 -5.31 3.93
N ASP A 580 21.24 -6.08 4.98
CA ASP A 580 20.85 -7.49 5.12
C ASP A 580 19.39 -7.70 5.55
N GLY A 581 18.66 -6.62 5.79
CA GLY A 581 17.25 -6.64 6.23
C GLY A 581 17.05 -6.96 7.72
N ARG A 582 18.11 -7.08 8.52
CA ARG A 582 18.02 -7.24 9.99
C ARG A 582 17.88 -5.88 10.67
N ILE A 583 17.27 -5.87 11.85
CA ILE A 583 17.21 -4.65 12.68
C ILE A 583 18.63 -4.31 13.13
N VAL A 584 19.10 -3.11 12.75
CA VAL A 584 20.42 -2.59 13.16
C VAL A 584 20.33 -1.51 14.21
N THR A 585 19.22 -0.77 14.26
CA THR A 585 19.00 0.33 15.21
C THR A 585 17.54 0.28 15.70
N ILE A 586 17.31 0.55 16.97
CA ILE A 586 15.97 0.75 17.54
C ILE A 586 15.77 2.20 17.95
N ILE A 587 14.54 2.66 17.91
CA ILE A 587 14.16 4.02 18.31
C ILE A 587 13.14 3.92 19.45
N GLU A 588 13.39 4.69 20.49
CA GLU A 588 12.49 4.91 21.62
C GLU A 588 12.15 6.40 21.68
N HIS A 589 10.87 6.73 21.69
CA HIS A 589 10.37 8.10 21.73
C HIS A 589 9.79 8.46 23.09
N LYS A 590 10.02 9.67 23.56
CA LYS A 590 9.39 10.21 24.76
C LYS A 590 8.96 11.67 24.57
N ALA A 591 7.71 11.93 24.94
CA ALA A 591 7.10 13.26 24.93
C ALA A 591 6.86 13.73 26.37
N PHE A 592 7.85 14.28 27.00
CA PHE A 592 7.78 14.76 28.37
C PHE A 592 7.29 16.22 28.46
N CYS A 593 6.82 16.64 29.64
CA CYS A 593 6.72 18.05 29.97
C CYS A 593 8.11 18.70 29.96
N GLU A 594 8.20 20.01 29.86
CA GLU A 594 9.45 20.76 29.66
C GLU A 594 10.52 20.40 30.72
N LYS A 595 10.18 20.36 32.01
CA LYS A 595 11.07 20.01 33.09
C LYS A 595 11.73 18.64 32.90
N HIS A 596 10.93 17.62 32.57
CA HIS A 596 11.43 16.25 32.36
C HIS A 596 12.16 16.11 31.04
N HIS A 597 11.75 16.87 30.00
CA HIS A 597 12.42 16.93 28.72
C HIS A 597 13.91 17.34 28.91
N PHE A 598 14.14 18.45 29.60
CA PHE A 598 15.52 18.91 29.88
C PHE A 598 16.26 18.03 30.91
N ALA A 599 15.58 17.49 31.91
CA ALA A 599 16.22 16.56 32.84
C ALA A 599 16.74 15.31 32.12
N CYS A 600 15.90 14.69 31.28
CA CYS A 600 16.25 13.50 30.47
C CYS A 600 17.30 13.82 29.40
N SER A 601 17.35 15.07 28.89
CA SER A 601 18.37 15.50 27.93
C SER A 601 19.77 15.54 28.57
N ARG A 602 19.88 15.87 29.86
CA ARG A 602 21.14 15.88 30.58
C ARG A 602 21.58 14.46 31.00
N LYS A 603 20.67 13.71 31.61
CA LYS A 603 20.90 12.33 32.04
C LYS A 603 19.68 11.49 31.74
N VAL A 604 19.84 10.42 30.95
CA VAL A 604 18.75 9.49 30.63
C VAL A 604 18.30 8.79 31.92
N ASP A 605 17.00 8.76 32.15
CA ASP A 605 16.44 8.04 33.30
C ASP A 605 16.75 6.53 33.18
N ASN A 606 17.10 5.94 34.32
CA ASN A 606 17.52 4.54 34.38
C ASN A 606 16.43 3.58 33.83
N LYS A 607 15.16 3.89 34.08
CA LYS A 607 14.07 3.05 33.57
C LYS A 607 13.99 3.06 32.02
N ILE A 608 14.21 4.22 31.44
CA ILE A 608 14.31 4.38 29.98
C ILE A 608 15.55 3.69 29.43
N MET A 609 16.70 3.85 30.14
CA MET A 609 17.94 3.19 29.75
C MET A 609 17.77 1.67 29.73
N TYR A 610 17.20 1.07 30.76
CA TYR A 610 16.91 -0.36 30.80
C TYR A 610 15.90 -0.80 29.72
N GLN A 611 14.89 0.01 29.42
CA GLN A 611 13.94 -0.23 28.32
C GLN A 611 14.66 -0.32 26.97
N ILE A 612 15.55 0.64 26.69
CA ILE A 612 16.33 0.67 25.45
C ILE A 612 17.31 -0.48 25.38
N GLN A 613 18.08 -0.72 26.45
CA GLN A 613 19.03 -1.82 26.51
C GLN A 613 18.36 -3.18 26.36
N PHE A 614 17.14 -3.32 26.85
CA PHE A 614 16.35 -4.53 26.66
C PHE A 614 15.92 -4.72 25.20
N GLY A 615 15.54 -3.65 24.51
CA GLY A 615 15.29 -3.68 23.07
C GLY A 615 16.53 -4.13 22.29
N LEU A 616 17.71 -3.63 22.63
CA LEU A 616 18.99 -4.06 22.05
C LEU A 616 19.30 -5.53 22.34
N TYR A 617 18.93 -6.02 23.54
CA TYR A 617 19.09 -7.41 23.93
C TYR A 617 18.20 -8.35 23.10
N VAL A 618 16.91 -8.03 22.94
CA VAL A 618 15.94 -8.84 22.23
C VAL A 618 16.21 -8.86 20.72
N THR A 619 16.62 -7.73 20.15
CA THR A 619 16.79 -7.58 18.70
C THR A 619 18.16 -7.93 18.18
N GLY A 620 19.17 -7.90 19.04
CA GLY A 620 20.57 -7.97 18.62
C GLY A 620 21.07 -6.69 17.92
N ALA A 621 20.26 -5.64 17.84
CA ALA A 621 20.62 -4.38 17.17
C ALA A 621 21.91 -3.78 17.78
N LYS A 622 22.67 -3.05 16.94
CA LYS A 622 23.98 -2.51 17.33
C LYS A 622 23.85 -1.31 18.28
N ASP A 623 22.86 -0.46 18.02
CA ASP A 623 22.64 0.79 18.72
C ASP A 623 21.16 1.18 18.79
N ALA A 624 20.89 2.26 19.50
CA ALA A 624 19.56 2.83 19.63
C ALA A 624 19.60 4.36 19.64
N TYR A 625 18.45 4.97 19.36
CA TYR A 625 18.25 6.40 19.60
C TYR A 625 17.10 6.62 20.56
N LEU A 626 17.35 7.46 21.58
CA LEU A 626 16.29 8.06 22.38
C LEU A 626 15.92 9.41 21.76
N VAL A 627 14.67 9.54 21.35
CA VAL A 627 14.10 10.73 20.73
C VAL A 627 13.20 11.43 21.73
N LEU A 628 13.63 12.59 22.22
CA LEU A 628 12.81 13.45 23.07
C LEU A 628 12.19 14.52 22.20
N TYR A 629 10.85 14.57 22.14
CA TYR A 629 10.16 15.62 21.38
C TYR A 629 9.08 16.28 22.20
N ASN A 630 9.16 17.61 22.29
CA ASN A 630 8.14 18.45 22.92
C ASN A 630 7.98 19.76 22.14
N PRO A 631 6.85 19.98 21.44
CA PRO A 631 6.63 21.17 20.64
C PRO A 631 6.45 22.45 21.45
N ASP A 632 6.16 22.35 22.78
CA ASP A 632 5.93 23.47 23.66
C ASP A 632 7.20 24.07 24.24
N VAL A 633 8.37 23.45 23.98
CA VAL A 633 9.66 23.93 24.46
C VAL A 633 10.17 25.08 23.61
N TYR A 634 10.70 26.11 24.27
CA TYR A 634 11.38 27.24 23.64
C TYR A 634 12.87 27.26 24.05
N PRO A 635 13.83 27.62 23.16
CA PRO A 635 13.65 27.91 21.73
C PRO A 635 13.34 26.64 20.90
N GLN A 636 12.81 26.83 19.69
CA GLN A 636 12.39 25.74 18.82
C GLN A 636 13.49 24.71 18.54
N SER A 637 14.75 25.12 18.54
CA SER A 637 15.92 24.23 18.39
C SER A 637 16.04 23.19 19.51
N GLN A 638 15.40 23.41 20.66
CA GLN A 638 15.41 22.49 21.81
C GLN A 638 14.18 21.56 21.86
N GLN A 639 13.25 21.70 20.93
CA GLN A 639 12.04 20.86 20.87
C GLN A 639 12.36 19.40 20.57
N LEU A 640 13.38 19.14 19.76
CA LEU A 640 13.82 17.80 19.38
C LEU A 640 15.24 17.55 19.88
N ILE A 641 15.37 16.60 20.80
CA ILE A 641 16.67 16.18 21.33
C ILE A 641 16.87 14.70 21.03
N ILE A 642 18.00 14.37 20.41
CA ILE A 642 18.32 13.02 19.97
C ILE A 642 19.55 12.54 20.73
N LYS A 643 19.44 11.40 21.40
CA LYS A 643 20.56 10.75 22.09
C LYS A 643 20.85 9.41 21.44
N HIS A 644 22.08 9.22 21.03
CA HIS A 644 22.60 7.92 20.57
C HIS A 644 23.00 7.08 21.77
N ILE A 645 22.52 5.84 21.84
CA ILE A 645 22.71 4.91 22.94
C ILE A 645 23.29 3.62 22.35
N GLN A 646 24.46 3.25 22.86
CA GLN A 646 25.15 2.00 22.55
C GLN A 646 24.80 0.91 23.56
N LYS A 647 25.12 -0.34 23.22
CA LYS A 647 24.99 -1.46 24.14
C LYS A 647 25.86 -1.24 25.38
N ASP A 648 25.26 -1.41 26.55
CA ASP A 648 25.92 -1.43 27.82
C ASP A 648 26.21 -2.89 28.22
N SER A 649 27.47 -3.27 28.25
CA SER A 649 27.88 -4.66 28.49
C SER A 649 27.45 -5.20 29.85
N GLU A 650 27.41 -4.36 30.88
CA GLU A 650 26.98 -4.77 32.22
C GLU A 650 25.47 -5.05 32.26
N ILE A 651 24.67 -4.16 31.64
CA ILE A 651 23.20 -4.35 31.54
C ILE A 651 22.87 -5.54 30.66
N GLN A 652 23.60 -5.77 29.56
CA GLN A 652 23.41 -6.93 28.71
C GLN A 652 23.72 -8.24 29.43
N ALA A 653 24.81 -8.29 30.20
CA ALA A 653 25.15 -9.45 31.01
C ALA A 653 24.10 -9.70 32.11
N LEU A 654 23.63 -8.64 32.76
CA LEU A 654 22.56 -8.74 33.76
C LEU A 654 21.29 -9.37 33.15
N PHE A 655 20.89 -8.97 31.94
CA PHE A 655 19.73 -9.57 31.28
C PHE A 655 19.96 -11.06 30.99
N ALA A 656 21.14 -11.43 30.50
CA ALA A 656 21.46 -12.82 30.23
C ALA A 656 21.35 -13.73 31.46
N ASP A 657 21.78 -13.23 32.63
CA ASP A 657 21.69 -13.99 33.89
C ASP A 657 20.26 -14.02 34.44
N ARG A 658 19.62 -12.86 34.48
CA ARG A 658 18.31 -12.73 35.14
C ARG A 658 17.17 -13.35 34.33
N PHE A 659 17.29 -13.44 33.00
CA PHE A 659 16.26 -14.10 32.20
C PHE A 659 16.13 -15.58 32.49
N ARG A 660 17.23 -16.29 32.74
CA ARG A 660 17.21 -17.70 33.09
C ARG A 660 16.48 -17.92 34.42
N GLU A 661 16.79 -17.06 35.42
CA GLU A 661 16.09 -17.09 36.71
C GLU A 661 14.61 -16.77 36.55
N TYR A 662 14.25 -15.77 35.74
CA TYR A 662 12.86 -15.39 35.48
C TYR A 662 12.05 -16.51 34.86
N GLU A 663 12.54 -17.15 33.81
CA GLU A 663 11.88 -18.27 33.14
C GLU A 663 11.68 -19.45 34.09
N PHE A 664 12.66 -19.73 34.92
CA PHE A 664 12.59 -20.82 35.91
C PHE A 664 11.56 -20.52 37.02
N GLU A 665 11.61 -19.36 37.66
CA GLU A 665 10.65 -19.03 38.71
C GLU A 665 9.23 -18.86 38.20
N LYS A 666 9.04 -18.28 37.04
CA LYS A 666 7.71 -18.17 36.42
C LYS A 666 7.09 -19.53 36.13
N SER A 667 7.88 -20.50 35.69
CA SER A 667 7.39 -21.83 35.38
C SER A 667 6.81 -22.54 36.62
N LYS A 668 7.37 -22.28 37.80
CA LYS A 668 6.84 -22.81 39.07
C LYS A 668 5.45 -22.24 39.40
N LEU A 669 5.21 -20.99 39.07
CA LEU A 669 3.95 -20.29 39.36
C LEU A 669 2.82 -20.70 38.42
N THR A 670 3.16 -21.04 37.16
CA THR A 670 2.16 -21.33 36.12
C THR A 670 1.78 -22.82 36.05
N GLY A 671 2.35 -23.67 36.89
CA GLY A 671 2.11 -25.13 36.88
C GLY A 671 2.65 -25.86 35.64
N SER A 672 3.42 -25.14 34.82
CA SER A 672 4.05 -25.71 33.62
C SER A 672 5.33 -26.42 34.06
N TYR A 673 5.41 -27.74 33.86
CA TYR A 673 6.64 -28.49 34.16
C TYR A 673 7.72 -28.17 33.12
N ILE A 674 8.70 -27.40 33.52
CA ILE A 674 9.95 -27.22 32.76
C ILE A 674 10.93 -28.25 33.31
N TYR A 675 11.33 -29.22 32.49
CA TYR A 675 12.43 -30.13 32.85
C TYR A 675 13.76 -29.35 32.67
N ALA A 676 14.23 -28.76 33.75
CA ALA A 676 15.60 -28.24 33.79
C ALA A 676 16.52 -29.43 34.15
N LYS A 677 17.26 -30.00 33.19
CA LYS A 677 18.41 -30.82 33.53
C LYS A 677 19.37 -29.95 34.36
N LYS A 678 19.56 -30.31 35.65
CA LYS A 678 20.63 -29.76 36.44
C LYS A 678 21.92 -29.94 35.65
N PRO A 679 22.76 -28.90 35.53
CA PRO A 679 24.06 -29.03 34.89
C PRO A 679 24.89 -30.01 35.76
N GLU A 680 25.17 -31.18 35.18
CA GLU A 680 26.17 -32.06 35.75
C GLU A 680 27.52 -31.32 35.68
N HIS A 681 28.11 -31.12 36.84
CA HIS A 681 29.40 -30.45 37.06
C HIS A 681 29.49 -28.91 36.91
N ALA A 682 29.08 -28.23 37.95
CA ALA A 682 29.35 -26.79 38.13
C ALA A 682 30.76 -26.50 38.70
N SER A 683 31.68 -27.46 38.74
CA SER A 683 32.95 -27.31 39.42
C SER A 683 34.21 -27.15 38.54
N GLN A 684 34.07 -27.08 37.21
CA GLN A 684 35.25 -26.98 36.33
C GLN A 684 35.14 -26.04 35.13
N CYS A 685 34.25 -25.06 35.14
CA CYS A 685 34.30 -24.04 34.10
C CYS A 685 34.36 -22.66 34.71
N ASN A 686 35.54 -22.08 34.66
CA ASN A 686 35.84 -20.70 35.04
C ASN A 686 35.44 -19.70 33.93
N GLU A 687 34.50 -20.05 33.06
CA GLU A 687 33.92 -19.14 32.08
C GLU A 687 32.41 -19.36 32.03
N GLY A 688 31.71 -18.34 32.50
CA GLY A 688 30.30 -18.25 32.87
C GLY A 688 29.24 -18.58 31.81
N VAL A 689 29.22 -19.74 31.19
CA VAL A 689 28.11 -20.16 30.36
C VAL A 689 27.56 -21.51 30.86
N ARG A 690 26.56 -21.46 31.72
CA ARG A 690 25.75 -22.62 32.06
C ARG A 690 24.70 -22.85 31.00
N LYS A 691 24.85 -23.86 30.16
CA LYS A 691 23.77 -24.33 29.27
C LYS A 691 22.74 -25.12 30.08
N ILE A 692 21.55 -24.56 30.28
CA ILE A 692 20.39 -25.29 30.77
C ILE A 692 19.56 -25.68 29.54
N VAL A 693 19.43 -26.95 29.28
CA VAL A 693 18.48 -27.48 28.26
C VAL A 693 17.12 -27.61 28.95
N VAL A 694 16.14 -26.89 28.47
CA VAL A 694 14.78 -26.85 29.00
C VAL A 694 13.87 -27.44 27.94
N GLU A 695 13.26 -28.60 28.27
CA GLU A 695 12.16 -29.17 27.46
C GLU A 695 10.82 -28.72 28.04
N TYR A 696 9.98 -28.13 27.20
CA TYR A 696 8.64 -27.67 27.56
C TYR A 696 7.59 -28.68 27.17
N ARG A 697 6.80 -29.15 28.13
CA ARG A 697 5.57 -29.93 27.88
C ARG A 697 4.37 -29.16 28.40
N PRO A 698 3.33 -28.90 27.56
CA PRO A 698 2.12 -28.24 28.03
C PRO A 698 1.33 -29.12 28.98
N ALA A 699 0.72 -28.52 29.99
CA ALA A 699 0.00 -29.16 31.07
C ALA A 699 -1.16 -30.07 30.66
N THR A 700 -1.65 -29.98 29.43
CA THR A 700 -2.73 -30.79 28.87
C THR A 700 -2.32 -32.24 28.57
N GLU A 701 -1.04 -32.57 28.49
CA GLU A 701 -0.58 -33.96 28.28
C GLU A 701 -0.33 -34.73 29.58
N ALA A 702 -0.22 -34.03 30.72
CA ALA A 702 0.02 -34.70 32.01
C ALA A 702 -1.22 -35.36 32.64
N SER A 703 -2.42 -35.00 32.17
CA SER A 703 -3.68 -35.58 32.66
C SER A 703 -4.15 -36.83 31.90
N ALA A 704 -3.50 -37.14 30.76
CA ALA A 704 -3.89 -38.33 29.95
C ALA A 704 -3.12 -39.60 30.26
N THR A 705 -2.08 -39.55 31.13
CA THR A 705 -1.22 -40.70 31.46
C THR A 705 -1.41 -41.27 32.86
N MET A 706 -2.37 -40.76 33.67
CA MET A 706 -2.68 -41.30 35.00
C MET A 706 -3.99 -42.09 35.06
N GLY A 707 -4.42 -42.68 33.99
CA GLY A 707 -5.73 -43.34 33.93
C GLY A 707 -5.74 -44.73 33.35
N VAL A 708 -4.64 -45.50 33.45
CA VAL A 708 -4.68 -46.96 33.22
C VAL A 708 -3.55 -47.60 34.05
N ASP A 709 -3.87 -47.98 35.28
CA ASP A 709 -3.38 -49.12 36.04
C ASP A 709 -3.89 -49.01 37.50
N ALA A 710 -5.09 -49.58 37.72
CA ALA A 710 -5.51 -50.28 38.92
C ALA A 710 -6.81 -51.08 38.63
#